data_23adef4f051d45d944472413fb7c741e
#
_entry.id   23adef4f051d45d944472413fb7c741e
#
_cell.length_a   1.000
_cell.length_b   1.000
_cell.length_c   1.000
_cell.angle_alpha   90.00
_cell.angle_beta   90.00
_cell.angle_gamma   90.00
#
_symmetry.space_group_name_H-M   'P 1'
#
loop_
_entity.id
_entity.type
_entity.pdbx_description
1 polymer ?
#
loop_
_entity_poly.entity_id
_entity_poly.type
_entity_poly.pdbx_seq_one_letter_code
_entity_poly.pdbx_strand_id
1 'polypeptide(L)'
;MKKILLLFLIIFLLVNVKFVLSSEVIWNTYRGNTQRWGYSDSQFSPPLMEAFRYNSNATFSSPIYANGKIFVGSGDKNLYCFDAETGNILWTYETDGAITHAPTYDNGKIYFGSVDGYFFCLDENNPQKYFWRYITYSKIYVSPLVIGNIVYFASENGLVYAFDKITGKEVWNTPFLTQGKINSAIAGDDTSIFFISQDGNLYAVHPLTGSLLWKKIVGPNVKSTPVIKENYVYILNNMGQLLAIDRTTRNQDWYYNLGQDTNTTPAISGDLAIILGKNGKIACVDLKTGKARWERTLSGSFDTSPVVTDKYIFVGDSASTLYMLSIENGTTSWFTKFEKGFYNDFCIQNNRLYTVGLDFSLRCFISQQPPSLKVEPITLDFGEVEVNSKKTLSLNLKNVGGGTLTGTLESSIYWIKVFPTEFSGNDVVINVTVDTTGFEMEKNYQGKVTIKSNGGNQEVSVVLKTASLPAKLSVTPKLLDYGNINKGDKKTIQITIKNLGGGVLFGTLSTDVNWIEFETINFEGNNILINVTLNASNLIPGQKYKGYIYVESNGGKETVEININVVEANPSIYVDTNTLNFGEVKKGDSPTKMFVISNKGGGTLSGNLVANQSWIILSDKTFSGNEKRIQVTLNTSNLKENELYTGKIEISSNGGAYTVEVYVKIVPKEEKPQKIILLLQIGNKTMYVNNSPQQIDVAPTIIEGRTLLPIRYVVEPLGAKIFWDDVEKRVTIEFKDITIDLWIGKNIAKVNGKYKAIDPNNPKVVPLIISGRTMLPVRFVAENLGCDVGWDATTKTVTITYPKD
;
A
#
# COMPACT_ATOMS: atom_id res chain seq x y z
N MET A 1 67.86 9.00 4.36
CA MET A 1 67.16 7.94 3.58
C MET A 1 66.62 6.78 4.44
N LYS A 2 67.33 6.27 5.46
CA LYS A 2 66.78 5.14 6.32
C LYS A 2 65.51 5.48 7.18
N LYS A 3 65.28 6.74 7.59
CA LYS A 3 64.10 7.13 8.37
C LYS A 3 62.84 7.37 7.51
N ILE A 4 62.98 7.66 6.21
CA ILE A 4 61.87 7.79 5.26
C ILE A 4 61.41 6.42 4.79
N LEU A 5 62.30 5.43 4.67
CA LEU A 5 61.95 4.07 4.32
C LEU A 5 61.16 3.36 5.42
N LEU A 6 61.42 3.68 6.70
CA LEU A 6 60.73 3.10 7.84
C LEU A 6 59.29 3.71 7.96
N LEU A 7 59.08 4.93 7.58
CA LEU A 7 57.77 5.60 7.59
C LEU A 7 56.87 5.05 6.45
N PHE A 8 57.41 4.73 5.28
CA PHE A 8 56.68 4.08 4.19
C PHE A 8 56.37 2.63 4.50
N LEU A 9 57.19 1.90 5.26
CA LEU A 9 56.94 0.52 5.66
C LEU A 9 55.85 0.46 6.75
N ILE A 10 55.77 1.45 7.64
CA ILE A 10 54.74 1.53 8.66
C ILE A 10 53.39 1.97 8.05
N ILE A 11 53.41 2.83 7.05
CA ILE A 11 52.20 3.20 6.29
C ILE A 11 51.71 2.04 5.42
N PHE A 12 52.59 1.19 4.87
CA PHE A 12 52.21 0.00 4.11
C PHE A 12 51.73 -1.15 5.00
N LEU A 13 52.10 -1.20 6.30
CA LEU A 13 51.59 -2.18 7.26
C LEU A 13 50.27 -1.76 7.91
N LEU A 14 49.90 -0.48 7.85
CA LEU A 14 48.63 0.03 8.38
C LEU A 14 47.53 0.10 7.33
N VAL A 15 47.80 -0.20 6.04
CA VAL A 15 46.82 -0.19 4.95
C VAL A 15 46.37 -1.62 4.56
N ASN A 16 46.91 -2.68 5.24
CA ASN A 16 46.31 -4.03 5.16
C ASN A 16 45.25 -4.26 6.23
N VAL A 17 44.41 -3.26 6.53
CA VAL A 17 43.08 -3.54 6.99
C VAL A 17 42.36 -4.15 5.78
N LYS A 18 42.31 -5.46 5.73
CA LYS A 18 41.27 -6.15 4.96
C LYS A 18 39.94 -5.51 5.37
N PHE A 19 39.45 -4.58 4.54
CA PHE A 19 38.03 -4.43 4.42
C PHE A 19 37.53 -5.81 3.97
N VAL A 20 37.18 -6.65 4.89
CA VAL A 20 36.13 -7.62 4.67
C VAL A 20 34.93 -6.72 4.41
N LEU A 21 34.71 -6.38 3.15
CA LEU A 21 33.40 -6.03 2.70
C LEU A 21 32.54 -7.22 3.15
N SER A 22 31.88 -7.08 4.29
CA SER A 22 30.75 -7.91 4.58
C SER A 22 29.86 -7.75 3.34
N SER A 23 29.73 -8.79 2.54
CA SER A 23 28.79 -8.77 1.44
C SER A 23 27.45 -8.39 2.06
N GLU A 24 27.00 -7.18 1.74
CA GLU A 24 25.71 -6.67 2.20
C GLU A 24 24.69 -7.78 1.93
N VAL A 25 24.00 -8.24 2.95
CA VAL A 25 22.96 -9.27 2.79
C VAL A 25 21.82 -8.63 2.03
N ILE A 26 21.77 -8.89 0.73
CA ILE A 26 20.78 -8.30 -0.17
C ILE A 26 19.57 -9.24 -0.24
N TRP A 27 18.35 -8.70 -0.04
CA TRP A 27 17.10 -9.47 -0.09
C TRP A 27 16.55 -9.55 -1.53
N ASN A 28 17.39 -9.91 -2.50
CA ASN A 28 17.09 -9.92 -3.94
C ASN A 28 16.37 -11.19 -4.44
N THR A 29 16.08 -12.13 -3.58
CA THR A 29 15.35 -13.37 -3.85
C THR A 29 14.48 -13.76 -2.66
N TYR A 30 13.57 -14.70 -2.85
CA TYR A 30 12.74 -15.23 -1.77
C TYR A 30 13.58 -15.66 -0.56
N ARG A 31 13.22 -15.18 0.64
CA ARG A 31 13.93 -15.40 1.90
C ARG A 31 15.40 -14.93 1.94
N GLY A 32 15.71 -13.92 1.16
CA GLY A 32 16.94 -13.12 1.26
C GLY A 32 18.13 -13.65 0.51
N ASN A 33 18.36 -14.96 0.45
CA ASN A 33 19.52 -15.55 -0.24
C ASN A 33 19.19 -16.88 -0.92
N THR A 34 20.15 -17.45 -1.68
CA THR A 34 19.99 -18.72 -2.38
C THR A 34 19.83 -19.92 -1.45
N GLN A 35 20.30 -19.79 -0.21
CA GLN A 35 20.22 -20.80 0.84
C GLN A 35 18.93 -20.67 1.67
N ARG A 36 18.14 -19.63 1.46
CA ARG A 36 16.78 -19.38 2.03
C ARG A 36 16.75 -19.15 3.54
N TRP A 37 17.74 -18.47 4.09
CA TRP A 37 17.87 -18.25 5.54
C TRP A 37 16.75 -17.43 6.17
N GLY A 38 16.12 -16.54 5.43
CA GLY A 38 15.15 -15.61 5.99
C GLY A 38 15.79 -14.61 6.97
N TYR A 39 17.04 -14.27 6.75
CA TYR A 39 17.89 -13.45 7.60
C TYR A 39 18.31 -12.16 6.90
N SER A 40 18.37 -11.07 7.68
CA SER A 40 18.97 -9.78 7.29
C SER A 40 19.82 -9.24 8.43
N ASP A 41 20.92 -8.57 8.12
CA ASP A 41 21.76 -7.82 9.05
C ASP A 41 21.17 -6.45 9.46
N SER A 42 19.98 -6.14 8.97
CA SER A 42 19.26 -4.90 9.28
C SER A 42 19.03 -4.74 10.78
N GLN A 43 19.15 -3.49 11.24
CA GLN A 43 19.01 -3.14 12.65
C GLN A 43 17.65 -2.47 12.89
N PHE A 44 16.96 -2.94 13.93
CA PHE A 44 15.69 -2.37 14.36
C PHE A 44 15.76 -1.97 15.84
N SER A 45 14.97 -0.95 16.16
CA SER A 45 14.70 -0.51 17.55
C SER A 45 13.19 -0.30 17.68
N PRO A 46 12.51 -1.05 18.56
CA PRO A 46 11.09 -0.83 18.81
C PRO A 46 10.85 0.51 19.55
N PRO A 47 9.69 1.13 19.34
CA PRO A 47 8.60 0.69 18.47
C PRO A 47 8.90 0.93 16.99
N LEU A 48 8.21 0.18 16.11
CA LEU A 48 8.23 0.46 14.70
C LEU A 48 7.07 1.38 14.32
N MET A 49 7.26 2.16 13.26
CA MET A 49 6.22 2.97 12.63
C MET A 49 6.04 2.58 11.16
N GLU A 50 4.82 2.71 10.66
CA GLU A 50 4.53 2.53 9.25
C GLU A 50 5.07 3.73 8.47
N ALA A 51 6.04 3.48 7.57
CA ALA A 51 6.64 4.50 6.73
C ALA A 51 5.78 4.81 5.50
N PHE A 52 5.21 3.76 4.90
CA PHE A 52 4.23 3.89 3.82
C PHE A 52 3.31 2.68 3.74
N ARG A 53 2.20 2.86 3.03
CA ARG A 53 1.23 1.82 2.68
C ARG A 53 0.75 2.01 1.24
N TYR A 54 0.73 0.91 0.49
CA TYR A 54 0.04 0.83 -0.79
C TYR A 54 -1.08 -0.21 -0.69
N ASN A 55 -2.29 0.14 -1.10
CA ASN A 55 -3.45 -0.76 -1.12
C ASN A 55 -3.75 -1.18 -2.56
N SER A 56 -3.83 -2.48 -2.77
CA SER A 56 -4.20 -3.12 -4.04
C SER A 56 -5.63 -3.66 -4.00
N ASN A 57 -6.10 -4.19 -5.12
CA ASN A 57 -7.35 -4.94 -5.23
C ASN A 57 -7.14 -6.46 -5.23
N ALA A 58 -5.89 -6.92 -5.11
CA ALA A 58 -5.53 -8.34 -5.12
C ALA A 58 -4.36 -8.61 -4.17
N THR A 59 -4.19 -9.88 -3.81
CA THR A 59 -3.10 -10.33 -2.95
C THR A 59 -1.75 -10.18 -3.62
N PHE A 60 -0.76 -9.76 -2.88
CA PHE A 60 0.63 -9.73 -3.30
C PHE A 60 1.37 -11.02 -2.95
N SER A 61 2.38 -11.38 -3.74
CA SER A 61 3.39 -12.39 -3.39
C SER A 61 4.30 -11.88 -2.27
N SER A 62 5.19 -12.73 -1.76
CA SER A 62 6.28 -12.27 -0.89
C SER A 62 7.15 -11.24 -1.63
N PRO A 63 7.47 -10.09 -1.02
CA PRO A 63 8.28 -9.06 -1.65
C PRO A 63 9.77 -9.41 -1.65
N ILE A 64 10.51 -8.88 -2.62
CA ILE A 64 11.97 -8.85 -2.61
C ILE A 64 12.46 -7.41 -2.76
N TYR A 65 13.68 -7.16 -2.30
CA TYR A 65 14.33 -5.87 -2.42
C TYR A 65 15.58 -5.95 -3.29
N ALA A 66 15.72 -5.04 -4.24
CA ALA A 66 16.96 -4.83 -4.97
C ALA A 66 17.08 -3.38 -5.47
N ASN A 67 18.26 -2.80 -5.37
CA ASN A 67 18.58 -1.47 -5.92
C ASN A 67 17.60 -0.35 -5.54
N GLY A 68 17.19 -0.28 -4.27
CA GLY A 68 16.22 0.74 -3.82
C GLY A 68 14.78 0.49 -4.27
N LYS A 69 14.47 -0.71 -4.77
CA LYS A 69 13.16 -1.08 -5.28
C LYS A 69 12.61 -2.32 -4.60
N ILE A 70 11.29 -2.39 -4.52
CA ILE A 70 10.55 -3.59 -4.10
C ILE A 70 9.88 -4.18 -5.33
N PHE A 71 10.12 -5.47 -5.55
CA PHE A 71 9.44 -6.23 -6.60
C PHE A 71 8.49 -7.22 -5.95
N VAL A 72 7.26 -7.27 -6.43
CA VAL A 72 6.22 -8.15 -5.90
C VAL A 72 5.25 -8.56 -7.00
N GLY A 73 4.95 -9.85 -7.07
CA GLY A 73 3.89 -10.37 -7.94
C GLY A 73 2.52 -10.16 -7.33
N SER A 74 1.48 -10.19 -8.15
CA SER A 74 0.11 -9.98 -7.70
C SER A 74 -0.88 -10.95 -8.32
N GLY A 75 -1.96 -11.21 -7.57
CA GLY A 75 -3.12 -11.96 -8.03
C GLY A 75 -3.88 -11.31 -9.18
N ASP A 76 -3.69 -10.00 -9.40
CA ASP A 76 -4.23 -9.25 -10.54
C ASP A 76 -3.41 -9.42 -11.83
N LYS A 77 -2.44 -10.34 -11.84
CA LYS A 77 -1.58 -10.70 -12.97
C LYS A 77 -0.42 -9.73 -13.22
N ASN A 78 -0.21 -8.74 -12.37
CA ASN A 78 0.87 -7.80 -12.52
C ASN A 78 2.08 -8.17 -11.67
N LEU A 79 3.28 -7.96 -12.21
CA LEU A 79 4.48 -7.75 -11.46
C LEU A 79 4.59 -6.25 -11.18
N TYR A 80 4.65 -5.87 -9.92
CA TYR A 80 4.83 -4.49 -9.49
C TYR A 80 6.28 -4.22 -9.11
N CYS A 81 6.74 -3.04 -9.48
CA CYS A 81 7.97 -2.44 -9.00
C CYS A 81 7.65 -1.14 -8.26
N PHE A 82 7.99 -1.11 -6.98
CA PHE A 82 7.82 0.06 -6.14
C PHE A 82 9.17 0.68 -5.78
N ASP A 83 9.19 1.98 -5.57
CA ASP A 83 10.25 2.65 -4.87
C ASP A 83 10.25 2.20 -3.40
N ALA A 84 11.39 1.73 -2.90
CA ALA A 84 11.49 1.12 -1.58
C ALA A 84 11.37 2.11 -0.42
N GLU A 85 11.58 3.40 -0.65
CA GLU A 85 11.47 4.43 0.39
C GLU A 85 10.08 5.01 0.48
N THR A 86 9.46 5.29 -0.65
CA THR A 86 8.20 6.03 -0.73
C THR A 86 6.98 5.14 -0.93
N GLY A 87 7.16 3.90 -1.42
CA GLY A 87 6.06 3.01 -1.77
C GLY A 87 5.31 3.38 -3.05
N ASN A 88 5.85 4.33 -3.83
CA ASN A 88 5.26 4.70 -5.12
C ASN A 88 5.55 3.63 -6.18
N ILE A 89 4.57 3.36 -7.04
CA ILE A 89 4.78 2.48 -8.20
C ILE A 89 5.72 3.17 -9.17
N LEU A 90 6.81 2.49 -9.51
CA LEU A 90 7.72 2.90 -10.58
C LEU A 90 7.24 2.38 -11.94
N TRP A 91 6.84 1.12 -11.99
CA TRP A 91 6.25 0.48 -13.17
C TRP A 91 5.53 -0.82 -12.80
N THR A 92 4.72 -1.32 -13.72
CA THR A 92 4.08 -2.64 -13.67
C THR A 92 4.30 -3.39 -14.97
N TYR A 93 4.29 -4.72 -14.90
CA TYR A 93 4.31 -5.61 -16.06
C TYR A 93 3.16 -6.62 -15.95
N GLU A 94 2.27 -6.64 -16.93
CA GLU A 94 1.11 -7.54 -16.95
C GLU A 94 1.42 -8.87 -17.63
N THR A 95 0.94 -9.97 -17.04
CA THR A 95 0.96 -11.34 -17.56
C THR A 95 -0.46 -11.84 -17.79
N ASP A 96 -0.64 -13.00 -18.44
CA ASP A 96 -1.97 -13.57 -18.63
C ASP A 96 -2.49 -14.34 -17.41
N GLY A 97 -1.65 -14.65 -16.44
CA GLY A 97 -1.98 -15.34 -15.19
C GLY A 97 -1.49 -14.62 -13.96
N ALA A 98 -1.98 -14.98 -12.79
CA ALA A 98 -1.53 -14.43 -11.53
C ALA A 98 -0.04 -14.73 -11.26
N ILE A 99 0.66 -13.80 -10.59
CA ILE A 99 2.04 -13.98 -10.12
C ILE A 99 1.98 -14.13 -8.61
N THR A 100 1.92 -15.36 -8.15
CA THR A 100 1.61 -15.67 -6.74
C THR A 100 2.83 -15.88 -5.85
N HIS A 101 4.02 -16.00 -6.43
CA HIS A 101 5.28 -16.26 -5.72
C HIS A 101 6.30 -15.16 -5.97
N ALA A 102 7.23 -15.03 -5.03
CA ALA A 102 8.24 -13.98 -5.07
C ALA A 102 9.09 -14.08 -6.34
N PRO A 103 9.35 -12.96 -7.02
CA PRO A 103 10.36 -12.91 -8.07
C PRO A 103 11.77 -13.08 -7.51
N THR A 104 12.76 -13.16 -8.39
CA THR A 104 14.18 -13.09 -8.05
C THR A 104 14.85 -12.04 -8.93
N TYR A 105 15.64 -11.19 -8.33
CA TYR A 105 16.42 -10.18 -9.02
C TYR A 105 17.89 -10.57 -9.08
N ASP A 106 18.51 -10.43 -10.24
CA ASP A 106 19.96 -10.59 -10.40
C ASP A 106 20.47 -9.68 -11.53
N ASN A 107 21.40 -8.79 -11.19
CA ASN A 107 22.11 -7.92 -12.14
C ASN A 107 21.22 -7.23 -13.20
N GLY A 108 20.15 -6.55 -12.77
CA GLY A 108 19.25 -5.81 -13.66
C GLY A 108 18.21 -6.70 -14.35
N LYS A 109 18.14 -7.98 -14.03
CA LYS A 109 17.13 -8.90 -14.56
C LYS A 109 16.21 -9.39 -13.44
N ILE A 110 14.94 -9.49 -13.76
CA ILE A 110 13.90 -9.99 -12.86
C ILE A 110 13.33 -11.28 -13.43
N TYR A 111 13.40 -12.34 -12.64
CA TYR A 111 12.94 -13.68 -12.99
C TYR A 111 11.70 -14.02 -12.17
N PHE A 112 10.65 -14.49 -12.82
CA PHE A 112 9.41 -14.90 -12.13
C PHE A 112 8.57 -15.84 -12.98
N GLY A 113 7.75 -16.64 -12.32
CA GLY A 113 6.78 -17.52 -12.94
C GLY A 113 5.35 -16.99 -12.78
N SER A 114 4.49 -17.32 -13.71
CA SER A 114 3.07 -17.01 -13.69
C SER A 114 2.21 -18.27 -13.73
N VAL A 115 0.98 -18.14 -13.24
CA VAL A 115 -0.02 -19.23 -13.22
C VAL A 115 -0.46 -19.63 -14.65
N ASP A 116 -0.20 -18.80 -15.65
CA ASP A 116 -0.41 -19.15 -17.06
C ASP A 116 0.60 -20.16 -17.61
N GLY A 117 1.61 -20.51 -16.82
CA GLY A 117 2.67 -21.47 -17.17
C GLY A 117 3.88 -20.83 -17.84
N TYR A 118 3.92 -19.53 -18.03
CA TYR A 118 5.10 -18.84 -18.49
C TYR A 118 6.07 -18.51 -17.36
N PHE A 119 7.34 -18.73 -17.64
CA PHE A 119 8.46 -18.21 -16.87
C PHE A 119 9.08 -17.04 -17.63
N PHE A 120 9.28 -15.92 -16.94
CA PHE A 120 9.74 -14.66 -17.54
C PHE A 120 11.11 -14.26 -17.02
N CYS A 121 11.87 -13.63 -17.89
CA CYS A 121 13.00 -12.77 -17.56
C CYS A 121 12.68 -11.37 -18.10
N LEU A 122 12.57 -10.38 -17.22
CA LEU A 122 12.46 -8.96 -17.59
C LEU A 122 13.80 -8.27 -17.44
N ASP A 123 14.00 -7.21 -18.21
CA ASP A 123 15.06 -6.23 -18.01
C ASP A 123 14.52 -5.08 -17.17
N GLU A 124 15.15 -4.78 -16.04
CA GLU A 124 14.76 -3.69 -15.16
C GLU A 124 14.71 -2.33 -15.89
N ASN A 125 15.61 -2.14 -16.86
CA ASN A 125 15.71 -0.88 -17.64
C ASN A 125 14.70 -0.81 -18.80
N ASN A 126 14.08 -1.94 -19.17
CA ASN A 126 13.05 -1.99 -20.20
C ASN A 126 11.92 -2.94 -19.78
N PRO A 127 11.15 -2.59 -18.72
CA PRO A 127 10.15 -3.48 -18.12
C PRO A 127 8.89 -3.67 -18.97
N GLN A 128 8.75 -2.94 -20.09
CA GLN A 128 7.57 -3.04 -20.95
C GLN A 128 7.56 -4.31 -21.82
N LYS A 129 8.68 -5.01 -21.90
CA LYS A 129 8.81 -6.22 -22.69
C LYS A 129 9.73 -7.21 -21.97
N TYR A 130 9.33 -8.50 -21.99
CA TYR A 130 10.22 -9.55 -21.51
C TYR A 130 11.52 -9.62 -22.34
N PHE A 131 12.63 -9.88 -21.65
CA PHE A 131 13.92 -10.13 -22.30
C PHE A 131 13.90 -11.49 -22.98
N TRP A 132 13.48 -12.53 -22.23
CA TRP A 132 13.10 -13.82 -22.74
C TRP A 132 12.01 -14.45 -21.86
N ARG A 133 11.29 -15.42 -22.39
CA ARG A 133 10.31 -16.20 -21.64
C ARG A 133 10.27 -17.64 -22.12
N TYR A 134 9.81 -18.54 -21.27
CA TYR A 134 9.65 -19.96 -21.56
C TYR A 134 8.28 -20.45 -21.09
N ILE A 135 7.63 -21.32 -21.86
CA ILE A 135 6.35 -21.94 -21.51
C ILE A 135 6.57 -23.36 -20.97
N THR A 136 6.08 -23.60 -19.76
CA THR A 136 6.16 -24.93 -19.12
C THR A 136 4.92 -25.79 -19.38
N TYR A 137 3.86 -25.18 -19.96
CA TYR A 137 2.53 -25.79 -20.11
C TYR A 137 1.91 -26.24 -18.77
N SER A 138 2.39 -25.76 -17.67
CA SER A 138 1.91 -26.04 -16.32
C SER A 138 2.13 -24.81 -15.46
N LYS A 139 1.30 -24.63 -14.46
CA LYS A 139 1.38 -23.47 -13.58
C LYS A 139 2.71 -23.41 -12.85
N ILE A 140 3.23 -22.22 -12.64
CA ILE A 140 4.46 -21.99 -11.88
C ILE A 140 4.09 -21.36 -10.54
N TYR A 141 4.25 -22.13 -9.47
CA TYR A 141 3.97 -21.78 -8.08
C TYR A 141 5.23 -21.78 -7.22
N VAL A 142 6.37 -21.50 -7.78
CA VAL A 142 7.66 -21.59 -7.10
C VAL A 142 8.48 -20.35 -7.38
N SER A 143 9.03 -19.75 -6.30
CA SER A 143 10.00 -18.66 -6.44
C SER A 143 11.28 -19.18 -7.09
N PRO A 144 11.81 -18.52 -8.12
CA PRO A 144 13.01 -18.98 -8.81
C PRO A 144 14.27 -18.83 -7.94
N LEU A 145 15.32 -19.51 -8.36
CA LEU A 145 16.64 -19.44 -7.77
C LEU A 145 17.65 -19.08 -8.85
N VAL A 146 18.52 -18.13 -8.59
CA VAL A 146 19.67 -17.81 -9.47
C VAL A 146 20.96 -18.16 -8.75
N ILE A 147 21.80 -19.01 -9.38
CA ILE A 147 23.15 -19.33 -8.92
C ILE A 147 24.10 -19.21 -10.11
N GLY A 148 25.14 -18.40 -9.96
CA GLY A 148 26.08 -18.13 -11.04
C GLY A 148 25.37 -17.60 -12.29
N ASN A 149 25.47 -18.33 -13.39
CA ASN A 149 24.83 -17.99 -14.66
C ASN A 149 23.52 -18.74 -14.93
N ILE A 150 22.99 -19.47 -13.96
CA ILE A 150 21.83 -20.35 -14.16
C ILE A 150 20.65 -19.86 -13.31
N VAL A 151 19.49 -19.81 -13.91
CA VAL A 151 18.21 -19.66 -13.21
C VAL A 151 17.48 -20.99 -13.18
N TYR A 152 17.05 -21.39 -11.97
CA TYR A 152 16.27 -22.59 -11.71
C TYR A 152 14.85 -22.21 -11.33
N PHE A 153 13.90 -22.94 -11.91
CA PHE A 153 12.48 -22.78 -11.58
C PHE A 153 11.75 -24.11 -11.73
N ALA A 154 10.57 -24.21 -11.17
CA ALA A 154 9.78 -25.44 -11.22
C ALA A 154 8.33 -25.16 -11.55
N SER A 155 7.69 -26.12 -12.20
CA SER A 155 6.25 -26.07 -12.52
C SER A 155 5.45 -27.11 -11.73
N GLU A 156 4.15 -26.89 -11.61
CA GLU A 156 3.24 -27.72 -10.80
C GLU A 156 3.25 -29.20 -11.18
N ASN A 157 3.57 -29.55 -12.44
CA ASN A 157 3.65 -30.93 -12.92
C ASN A 157 4.90 -31.72 -12.45
N GLY A 158 5.70 -31.12 -11.54
CA GLY A 158 6.86 -31.77 -10.96
C GLY A 158 8.16 -31.65 -11.77
N LEU A 159 8.19 -30.81 -12.79
CA LEU A 159 9.38 -30.53 -13.58
C LEU A 159 10.17 -29.35 -12.99
N VAL A 160 11.49 -29.55 -12.84
CA VAL A 160 12.47 -28.52 -12.51
C VAL A 160 13.33 -28.24 -13.72
N TYR A 161 13.51 -26.94 -13.98
CA TYR A 161 14.22 -26.44 -15.15
C TYR A 161 15.47 -25.68 -14.71
N ALA A 162 16.49 -25.71 -15.57
CA ALA A 162 17.69 -24.91 -15.46
C ALA A 162 17.98 -24.21 -16.79
N PHE A 163 18.04 -22.88 -16.75
CA PHE A 163 18.25 -22.06 -17.93
C PHE A 163 19.43 -21.13 -17.72
N ASP A 164 20.19 -20.91 -18.77
CA ASP A 164 21.14 -19.78 -18.78
C ASP A 164 20.36 -18.48 -18.59
N LYS A 165 20.66 -17.76 -17.53
CA LYS A 165 19.90 -16.61 -17.08
C LYS A 165 19.88 -15.45 -18.07
N ILE A 166 20.88 -15.36 -18.95
CA ILE A 166 21.00 -14.27 -19.93
C ILE A 166 20.35 -14.67 -21.24
N THR A 167 20.65 -15.84 -21.76
CA THR A 167 20.20 -16.25 -23.10
C THR A 167 18.84 -16.90 -23.11
N GLY A 168 18.35 -17.35 -21.96
CA GLY A 168 17.10 -18.11 -21.86
C GLY A 168 17.17 -19.50 -22.51
N LYS A 169 18.37 -20.04 -22.72
CA LYS A 169 18.56 -21.40 -23.24
C LYS A 169 18.62 -22.43 -22.12
N GLU A 170 18.09 -23.60 -22.40
CA GLU A 170 18.18 -24.74 -21.48
C GLU A 170 19.63 -25.10 -21.18
N VAL A 171 19.97 -25.26 -19.89
CA VAL A 171 21.27 -25.75 -19.43
C VAL A 171 21.24 -27.26 -19.28
N TRP A 172 20.15 -27.78 -18.74
CA TRP A 172 19.95 -29.25 -18.66
C TRP A 172 19.34 -29.76 -19.96
N ASN A 173 19.84 -30.86 -20.48
CA ASN A 173 19.31 -31.45 -21.70
C ASN A 173 17.83 -31.86 -21.59
N THR A 174 17.38 -32.18 -20.39
CA THR A 174 16.00 -32.47 -20.04
C THR A 174 15.70 -31.89 -18.67
N PRO A 175 14.50 -31.33 -18.43
CA PRO A 175 14.08 -30.93 -17.09
C PRO A 175 14.12 -32.15 -16.14
N PHE A 176 14.43 -31.90 -14.87
CA PHE A 176 14.36 -32.92 -13.84
C PHE A 176 12.92 -33.21 -13.44
N LEU A 177 12.48 -34.45 -13.53
CA LEU A 177 11.12 -34.87 -13.19
C LEU A 177 11.06 -35.52 -11.82
N THR A 178 10.18 -35.01 -10.94
CA THR A 178 9.80 -35.67 -9.68
C THR A 178 8.53 -36.51 -9.87
N GLN A 179 8.20 -37.34 -8.86
CA GLN A 179 6.97 -38.15 -8.89
C GLN A 179 5.73 -37.41 -8.35
N GLY A 180 5.86 -36.13 -7.93
CA GLY A 180 4.79 -35.32 -7.40
C GLY A 180 5.00 -33.85 -7.74
N LYS A 181 4.03 -33.03 -7.41
CA LYS A 181 4.09 -31.57 -7.59
C LYS A 181 5.21 -30.95 -6.74
N ILE A 182 5.79 -29.86 -7.20
CA ILE A 182 6.74 -29.06 -6.43
C ILE A 182 6.03 -27.79 -5.97
N ASN A 183 5.93 -27.64 -4.66
CA ASN A 183 5.26 -26.49 -4.01
C ASN A 183 6.20 -25.72 -3.06
N SER A 184 7.44 -26.17 -2.89
CA SER A 184 8.47 -25.47 -2.13
C SER A 184 9.37 -24.66 -3.05
N ALA A 185 9.90 -23.54 -2.57
CA ALA A 185 10.94 -22.85 -3.32
C ALA A 185 12.20 -23.70 -3.43
N ILE A 186 12.99 -23.46 -4.48
CA ILE A 186 14.28 -24.10 -4.67
C ILE A 186 15.31 -23.36 -3.82
N ALA A 187 16.17 -24.10 -3.11
CA ALA A 187 17.34 -23.60 -2.43
C ALA A 187 18.60 -24.23 -3.02
N GLY A 188 19.74 -23.59 -2.94
CA GLY A 188 20.94 -24.17 -3.50
C GLY A 188 22.22 -23.37 -3.32
N ASP A 189 23.29 -23.98 -3.71
CA ASP A 189 24.63 -23.42 -3.88
C ASP A 189 25.31 -24.01 -5.13
N ASP A 190 26.58 -23.70 -5.35
CA ASP A 190 27.35 -24.18 -6.50
C ASP A 190 27.51 -25.70 -6.57
N THR A 191 27.19 -26.41 -5.49
CA THR A 191 27.40 -27.88 -5.39
C THR A 191 26.11 -28.67 -5.57
N SER A 192 24.98 -28.12 -5.14
CA SER A 192 23.70 -28.83 -5.15
C SER A 192 22.51 -27.87 -5.12
N ILE A 193 21.44 -28.23 -5.80
CA ILE A 193 20.12 -27.61 -5.66
C ILE A 193 19.19 -28.55 -4.92
N PHE A 194 18.35 -27.98 -4.07
CA PHE A 194 17.42 -28.71 -3.22
C PHE A 194 15.99 -28.23 -3.42
N PHE A 195 15.07 -29.16 -3.52
CA PHE A 195 13.63 -28.89 -3.57
C PHE A 195 12.86 -30.09 -3.00
N ILE A 196 11.64 -29.84 -2.56
CA ILE A 196 10.78 -30.87 -1.98
C ILE A 196 9.59 -31.09 -2.91
N SER A 197 9.28 -32.34 -3.18
CA SER A 197 8.11 -32.75 -3.95
C SER A 197 7.01 -33.29 -3.04
N GLN A 198 5.77 -33.20 -3.49
CA GLN A 198 4.61 -33.80 -2.80
C GLN A 198 4.68 -35.33 -2.70
N ASP A 199 5.60 -35.97 -3.43
CA ASP A 199 5.91 -37.38 -3.27
C ASP A 199 6.59 -37.71 -1.92
N GLY A 200 6.87 -36.69 -1.11
CA GLY A 200 7.47 -36.81 0.22
C GLY A 200 8.98 -36.80 0.25
N ASN A 201 9.64 -36.55 -0.87
CA ASN A 201 11.08 -36.53 -0.95
C ASN A 201 11.70 -35.14 -1.03
N LEU A 202 12.77 -34.93 -0.30
CA LEU A 202 13.78 -33.92 -0.61
C LEU A 202 14.69 -34.48 -1.72
N TYR A 203 14.87 -33.73 -2.77
CA TYR A 203 15.76 -34.00 -3.86
C TYR A 203 17.00 -33.11 -3.77
N ALA A 204 18.17 -33.69 -3.96
CA ALA A 204 19.44 -33.02 -4.20
C ALA A 204 19.87 -33.31 -5.63
N VAL A 205 20.05 -32.27 -6.42
CA VAL A 205 20.32 -32.35 -7.86
C VAL A 205 21.60 -31.57 -8.18
N HIS A 206 22.40 -32.06 -9.09
CA HIS A 206 23.62 -31.40 -9.54
C HIS A 206 23.27 -30.13 -10.35
N PRO A 207 23.80 -28.95 -10.00
CA PRO A 207 23.38 -27.67 -10.59
C PRO A 207 23.56 -27.64 -12.11
N LEU A 208 24.69 -28.11 -12.63
CA LEU A 208 25.04 -27.99 -14.06
C LEU A 208 24.41 -29.08 -14.94
N THR A 209 24.19 -30.27 -14.41
CA THR A 209 23.76 -31.41 -15.23
C THR A 209 22.31 -31.82 -15.02
N GLY A 210 21.69 -31.39 -13.94
CA GLY A 210 20.35 -31.86 -13.57
C GLY A 210 20.31 -33.32 -13.08
N SER A 211 21.46 -33.98 -12.92
CA SER A 211 21.48 -35.35 -12.43
C SER A 211 21.14 -35.43 -10.95
N LEU A 212 20.39 -36.47 -10.58
CA LEU A 212 20.09 -36.77 -9.17
C LEU A 212 21.37 -37.10 -8.41
N LEU A 213 21.70 -36.30 -7.41
CA LEU A 213 22.79 -36.62 -6.46
C LEU A 213 22.31 -37.60 -5.40
N TRP A 214 21.19 -37.29 -4.79
CA TRP A 214 20.50 -38.15 -3.83
C TRP A 214 19.08 -37.64 -3.58
N LYS A 215 18.24 -38.45 -2.97
CA LYS A 215 16.94 -38.07 -2.44
C LYS A 215 16.71 -38.69 -1.06
N LYS A 216 15.86 -38.04 -0.24
CA LYS A 216 15.55 -38.50 1.09
C LYS A 216 14.08 -38.21 1.42
N ILE A 217 13.41 -39.20 2.03
CA ILE A 217 12.04 -39.00 2.52
C ILE A 217 12.06 -38.03 3.71
N VAL A 218 11.28 -36.98 3.63
CA VAL A 218 11.13 -35.96 4.67
C VAL A 218 9.68 -35.82 5.16
N GLY A 219 8.75 -36.50 4.53
CA GLY A 219 7.34 -36.56 4.85
C GLY A 219 6.44 -36.15 3.68
N PRO A 220 5.17 -36.55 3.66
CA PRO A 220 4.25 -36.24 2.60
C PRO A 220 3.81 -34.76 2.68
N ASN A 221 3.57 -34.13 1.51
CA ASN A 221 3.00 -32.79 1.40
C ASN A 221 3.75 -31.68 2.16
N VAL A 222 5.06 -31.79 2.33
CA VAL A 222 5.88 -30.74 2.96
C VAL A 222 5.85 -29.49 2.10
N LYS A 223 5.46 -28.37 2.69
CA LYS A 223 5.37 -27.06 2.04
C LYS A 223 6.57 -26.15 2.35
N SER A 224 7.31 -26.46 3.38
CA SER A 224 8.51 -25.75 3.77
C SER A 224 9.56 -25.78 2.65
N THR A 225 10.28 -24.71 2.50
CA THR A 225 11.43 -24.62 1.61
C THR A 225 12.66 -25.21 2.31
N PRO A 226 13.52 -25.98 1.61
CA PRO A 226 14.80 -26.39 2.16
C PRO A 226 15.65 -25.17 2.55
N VAL A 227 16.29 -25.21 3.72
CA VAL A 227 17.21 -24.15 4.15
C VAL A 227 18.61 -24.76 4.31
N ILE A 228 19.58 -24.16 3.63
CA ILE A 228 20.93 -24.67 3.61
C ILE A 228 21.81 -23.85 4.55
N LYS A 229 22.53 -24.49 5.42
CA LYS A 229 23.58 -23.83 6.18
C LYS A 229 24.76 -24.78 6.35
N GLU A 230 25.92 -24.35 5.91
CA GLU A 230 27.14 -25.16 5.93
C GLU A 230 26.91 -26.53 5.27
N ASN A 231 27.21 -27.61 5.98
CA ASN A 231 27.02 -28.98 5.47
C ASN A 231 25.60 -29.53 5.70
N TYR A 232 24.64 -28.74 6.14
CA TYR A 232 23.30 -29.22 6.46
C TYR A 232 22.22 -28.63 5.55
N VAL A 233 21.21 -29.47 5.28
CA VAL A 233 19.89 -29.03 4.79
C VAL A 233 18.89 -29.20 5.91
N TYR A 234 18.25 -28.10 6.29
CA TYR A 234 17.22 -28.08 7.31
C TYR A 234 15.84 -28.05 6.67
N ILE A 235 14.99 -28.98 7.11
CA ILE A 235 13.61 -29.13 6.63
C ILE A 235 12.66 -29.09 7.82
N LEU A 236 11.71 -28.19 7.80
CA LEU A 236 10.60 -28.24 8.76
C LEU A 236 9.42 -28.92 8.07
N ASN A 237 9.18 -30.17 8.38
CA ASN A 237 8.10 -30.93 7.75
C ASN A 237 6.72 -30.54 8.31
N ASN A 238 5.66 -30.96 7.62
CA ASN A 238 4.28 -30.63 8.02
C ASN A 238 3.84 -31.17 9.39
N MET A 239 4.55 -32.15 9.95
CA MET A 239 4.34 -32.66 11.31
C MET A 239 5.06 -31.83 12.39
N GLY A 240 5.68 -30.70 12.00
CA GLY A 240 6.40 -29.83 12.92
C GLY A 240 7.78 -30.34 13.33
N GLN A 241 8.35 -31.27 12.57
CA GLN A 241 9.70 -31.74 12.83
C GLN A 241 10.71 -30.92 12.00
N LEU A 242 11.65 -30.28 12.70
CA LEU A 242 12.84 -29.68 12.07
C LEU A 242 13.90 -30.77 11.93
N LEU A 243 14.15 -31.18 10.72
CA LEU A 243 15.13 -32.22 10.38
C LEU A 243 16.46 -31.55 10.00
N ALA A 244 17.58 -32.02 10.55
CA ALA A 244 18.92 -31.66 10.10
C ALA A 244 19.50 -32.81 9.30
N ILE A 245 19.69 -32.61 8.01
CA ILE A 245 20.18 -33.61 7.07
C ILE A 245 21.59 -33.20 6.61
N ASP A 246 22.58 -34.01 6.94
CA ASP A 246 23.95 -33.82 6.47
C ASP A 246 24.03 -34.09 4.95
N ARG A 247 24.56 -33.15 4.20
CA ARG A 247 24.64 -33.18 2.73
C ARG A 247 25.62 -34.18 2.21
N THR A 248 26.68 -34.49 2.98
CA THR A 248 27.75 -35.42 2.63
C THR A 248 27.38 -36.86 2.94
N THR A 249 26.98 -37.11 4.19
CA THR A 249 26.61 -38.46 4.66
C THR A 249 25.18 -38.84 4.23
N ARG A 250 24.35 -37.84 3.93
CA ARG A 250 22.90 -37.96 3.61
C ARG A 250 22.09 -38.49 4.79
N ASN A 251 22.67 -38.52 5.98
CA ASN A 251 21.99 -38.92 7.20
C ASN A 251 21.20 -37.78 7.79
N GLN A 252 20.17 -38.14 8.52
CA GLN A 252 19.52 -37.21 9.44
C GLN A 252 20.23 -37.32 10.79
N ASP A 253 21.02 -36.29 11.15
CA ASP A 253 21.81 -36.34 12.35
C ASP A 253 20.97 -36.11 13.60
N TRP A 254 20.02 -35.19 13.49
CA TRP A 254 19.07 -34.91 14.55
C TRP A 254 17.74 -34.37 13.99
N TYR A 255 16.72 -34.36 14.82
CA TYR A 255 15.49 -33.61 14.59
C TYR A 255 14.99 -33.00 15.90
N TYR A 256 14.28 -31.89 15.76
CA TYR A 256 13.55 -31.26 16.83
C TYR A 256 12.05 -31.30 16.50
N ASN A 257 11.21 -31.70 17.46
CA ASN A 257 9.78 -31.81 17.27
C ASN A 257 9.06 -30.63 17.97
N LEU A 258 8.46 -29.72 17.18
CA LEU A 258 7.68 -28.59 17.68
C LEU A 258 6.38 -29.07 18.36
N GLY A 259 5.89 -30.27 18.03
CA GLY A 259 4.67 -30.83 18.56
C GLY A 259 3.38 -30.23 17.98
N GLN A 260 3.47 -29.57 16.85
CA GLN A 260 2.34 -28.96 16.13
C GLN A 260 2.60 -29.01 14.63
N ASP A 261 1.52 -29.12 13.84
CA ASP A 261 1.58 -29.02 12.40
C ASP A 261 2.10 -27.65 11.97
N THR A 262 2.75 -27.59 10.80
CA THR A 262 3.24 -26.37 10.21
C THR A 262 3.28 -26.42 8.69
N ASN A 263 3.22 -25.24 8.07
CA ASN A 263 3.48 -25.06 6.64
C ASN A 263 4.63 -24.06 6.41
N THR A 264 5.32 -23.64 7.49
CA THR A 264 6.31 -22.56 7.45
C THR A 264 7.70 -23.07 7.16
N THR A 265 8.55 -22.20 6.67
CA THR A 265 9.97 -22.45 6.45
C THR A 265 10.77 -21.90 7.64
N PRO A 266 11.77 -22.61 8.19
CA PRO A 266 12.58 -22.08 9.30
C PRO A 266 13.38 -20.85 8.86
N ALA A 267 13.61 -19.90 9.76
CA ALA A 267 14.59 -18.84 9.57
C ALA A 267 15.84 -19.12 10.37
N ILE A 268 17.01 -18.79 9.81
CA ILE A 268 18.30 -19.05 10.43
C ILE A 268 19.07 -17.75 10.67
N SER A 269 19.45 -17.49 11.92
CA SER A 269 20.39 -16.43 12.31
C SER A 269 21.50 -17.03 13.15
N GLY A 270 22.76 -16.89 12.70
CA GLY A 270 23.88 -17.55 13.36
C GLY A 270 23.63 -19.06 13.47
N ASP A 271 23.77 -19.60 14.67
CA ASP A 271 23.52 -21.02 14.96
C ASP A 271 22.09 -21.31 15.44
N LEU A 272 21.15 -20.40 15.18
CA LEU A 272 19.78 -20.51 15.65
C LEU A 272 18.83 -20.70 14.49
N ALA A 273 17.87 -21.63 14.64
CA ALA A 273 16.70 -21.74 13.78
C ALA A 273 15.43 -21.31 14.51
N ILE A 274 14.64 -20.45 13.89
CA ILE A 274 13.31 -20.06 14.37
C ILE A 274 12.27 -20.83 13.56
N ILE A 275 11.39 -21.53 14.25
CA ILE A 275 10.33 -22.35 13.65
C ILE A 275 8.97 -22.02 14.26
N LEU A 276 7.95 -22.12 13.44
CA LEU A 276 6.56 -21.76 13.79
C LEU A 276 5.60 -22.91 13.56
N GLY A 277 4.61 -23.03 14.44
CA GLY A 277 3.51 -23.99 14.35
C GLY A 277 2.16 -23.30 14.15
N LYS A 278 1.21 -24.02 13.56
CA LYS A 278 -0.14 -23.50 13.25
C LYS A 278 -0.93 -23.01 14.45
N ASN A 279 -0.70 -23.55 15.65
CA ASN A 279 -1.43 -23.12 16.85
C ASN A 279 -0.64 -22.09 17.67
N GLY A 280 0.14 -21.24 17.00
CA GLY A 280 0.85 -20.12 17.62
C GLY A 280 2.16 -20.49 18.31
N LYS A 281 2.56 -21.77 18.32
CA LYS A 281 3.84 -22.18 18.92
C LYS A 281 5.01 -21.68 18.10
N ILE A 282 6.01 -21.14 18.78
CA ILE A 282 7.28 -20.70 18.23
C ILE A 282 8.40 -21.29 19.03
N ALA A 283 9.46 -21.76 18.38
CA ALA A 283 10.67 -22.25 19.04
C ALA A 283 11.94 -21.67 18.41
N CYS A 284 12.90 -21.41 19.24
CA CYS A 284 14.27 -21.12 18.85
C CYS A 284 15.13 -22.37 19.11
N VAL A 285 15.60 -22.98 18.06
CA VAL A 285 16.36 -24.24 18.12
C VAL A 285 17.83 -23.95 17.84
N ASP A 286 18.71 -24.47 18.68
CA ASP A 286 20.15 -24.41 18.51
C ASP A 286 20.55 -25.48 17.48
N LEU A 287 21.14 -25.05 16.35
CA LEU A 287 21.47 -25.91 15.22
C LEU A 287 22.61 -26.92 15.52
N LYS A 288 23.47 -26.62 16.49
CA LYS A 288 24.57 -27.53 16.87
C LYS A 288 24.09 -28.68 17.72
N THR A 289 23.07 -28.40 18.55
CA THR A 289 22.60 -29.41 19.52
C THR A 289 21.26 -30.04 19.15
N GLY A 290 20.51 -29.43 18.23
CA GLY A 290 19.16 -29.83 17.90
C GLY A 290 18.14 -29.61 19.02
N LYS A 291 18.46 -28.81 20.04
CA LYS A 291 17.61 -28.55 21.20
C LYS A 291 17.04 -27.15 21.15
N ALA A 292 15.82 -26.97 21.66
CA ALA A 292 15.26 -25.64 21.83
C ALA A 292 16.03 -24.86 22.91
N ARG A 293 16.39 -23.62 22.62
CA ARG A 293 16.83 -22.65 23.64
C ARG A 293 15.64 -22.07 24.40
N TRP A 294 14.56 -21.85 23.67
CA TRP A 294 13.28 -21.43 24.25
C TRP A 294 12.12 -21.82 23.32
N GLU A 295 10.94 -21.95 23.92
CA GLU A 295 9.66 -22.14 23.25
C GLU A 295 8.64 -21.15 23.81
N ARG A 296 7.73 -20.68 22.97
CA ARG A 296 6.60 -19.81 23.34
C ARG A 296 5.37 -20.12 22.53
N THR A 297 4.22 -19.67 23.02
CA THR A 297 2.96 -19.71 22.27
C THR A 297 2.38 -18.31 22.25
N LEU A 298 2.06 -17.83 21.05
CA LEU A 298 1.32 -16.61 20.77
C LEU A 298 -0.13 -16.96 20.46
N SER A 299 -1.02 -15.96 20.44
CA SER A 299 -2.46 -16.19 20.32
C SER A 299 -2.96 -16.56 18.91
N GLY A 300 -2.15 -16.37 17.88
CA GLY A 300 -2.52 -16.58 16.48
C GLY A 300 -2.03 -17.89 15.90
N SER A 301 -2.47 -18.24 14.68
CA SER A 301 -1.92 -19.31 13.86
C SER A 301 -0.94 -18.73 12.87
N PHE A 302 0.16 -19.45 12.59
CA PHE A 302 1.16 -18.99 11.63
C PHE A 302 1.09 -19.75 10.32
N ASP A 303 0.84 -19.01 9.24
CA ASP A 303 0.95 -19.47 7.85
C ASP A 303 2.07 -18.74 7.08
N THR A 304 2.67 -17.70 7.69
CA THR A 304 3.88 -17.02 7.19
C THR A 304 5.11 -17.61 7.84
N SER A 305 6.21 -17.68 7.10
CA SER A 305 7.49 -18.08 7.68
C SER A 305 8.13 -16.91 8.43
N PRO A 306 8.89 -17.17 9.50
CA PRO A 306 9.58 -16.13 10.24
C PRO A 306 10.67 -15.50 9.36
N VAL A 307 10.92 -14.21 9.55
CA VAL A 307 12.13 -13.54 9.07
C VAL A 307 12.87 -12.95 10.27
N VAL A 308 14.20 -12.98 10.23
CA VAL A 308 15.00 -12.69 11.40
C VAL A 308 16.13 -11.71 11.12
N THR A 309 16.52 -11.00 12.16
CA THR A 309 17.80 -10.25 12.24
C THR A 309 18.63 -10.83 13.37
N ASP A 310 19.76 -10.24 13.69
CA ASP A 310 20.58 -10.68 14.83
C ASP A 310 19.84 -10.57 16.18
N LYS A 311 18.89 -9.66 16.30
CA LYS A 311 18.21 -9.36 17.57
C LYS A 311 16.73 -9.72 17.57
N TYR A 312 16.09 -9.75 16.43
CA TYR A 312 14.64 -9.80 16.35
C TYR A 312 14.11 -10.84 15.35
N ILE A 313 12.92 -11.30 15.66
CA ILE A 313 12.12 -12.20 14.83
C ILE A 313 10.87 -11.43 14.42
N PHE A 314 10.54 -11.44 13.15
CA PHE A 314 9.30 -10.86 12.63
C PHE A 314 8.40 -11.98 12.13
N VAL A 315 7.17 -12.01 12.61
CA VAL A 315 6.16 -13.01 12.24
C VAL A 315 4.79 -12.36 12.12
N GLY A 316 4.01 -12.80 11.15
CA GLY A 316 2.61 -12.42 10.99
C GLY A 316 1.68 -13.58 11.27
N ASP A 317 0.61 -13.36 12.02
CA ASP A 317 -0.38 -14.39 12.30
C ASP A 317 -1.62 -14.27 11.41
N SER A 318 -2.43 -15.34 11.40
CA SER A 318 -3.71 -15.35 10.69
C SER A 318 -4.78 -14.46 11.37
N ALA A 319 -4.56 -14.06 12.63
CA ALA A 319 -5.42 -13.16 13.40
C ALA A 319 -5.06 -11.68 13.22
N SER A 320 -4.32 -11.37 12.17
CA SER A 320 -3.98 -10.00 11.73
C SER A 320 -2.91 -9.29 12.55
N THR A 321 -2.09 -9.99 13.34
CA THR A 321 -1.05 -9.37 14.14
C THR A 321 0.33 -9.61 13.52
N LEU A 322 1.08 -8.53 13.33
CA LEU A 322 2.51 -8.55 13.04
C LEU A 322 3.26 -8.38 14.35
N TYR A 323 4.10 -9.34 14.68
CA TYR A 323 4.94 -9.32 15.89
C TYR A 323 6.40 -9.08 15.54
N MET A 324 7.07 -8.35 16.42
CA MET A 324 8.52 -8.24 16.53
C MET A 324 8.94 -8.82 17.88
N LEU A 325 9.62 -9.96 17.87
CA LEU A 325 10.01 -10.68 19.07
C LEU A 325 11.52 -10.63 19.25
N SER A 326 12.00 -10.67 20.49
CA SER A 326 13.42 -10.84 20.78
C SER A 326 13.87 -12.24 20.37
N ILE A 327 14.97 -12.36 19.62
CA ILE A 327 15.54 -13.67 19.25
C ILE A 327 16.13 -14.39 20.46
N GLU A 328 16.57 -13.67 21.48
CA GLU A 328 17.21 -14.19 22.68
C GLU A 328 16.27 -15.06 23.52
N ASN A 329 15.00 -14.59 23.70
CA ASN A 329 14.05 -15.21 24.63
C ASN A 329 12.60 -15.26 24.12
N GLY A 330 12.34 -14.83 22.89
CA GLY A 330 11.02 -14.82 22.25
C GLY A 330 10.03 -13.80 22.82
N THR A 331 10.45 -12.88 23.72
CA THR A 331 9.52 -11.86 24.25
C THR A 331 9.10 -10.89 23.16
N THR A 332 7.83 -10.46 23.22
CA THR A 332 7.30 -9.47 22.29
C THR A 332 7.91 -8.09 22.60
N SER A 333 8.69 -7.58 21.66
CA SER A 333 9.29 -6.24 21.72
C SER A 333 8.37 -5.17 21.15
N TRP A 334 7.55 -5.54 20.16
CA TRP A 334 6.57 -4.68 19.53
C TRP A 334 5.57 -5.52 18.73
N PHE A 335 4.37 -5.00 18.52
CA PHE A 335 3.38 -5.57 17.61
C PHE A 335 2.46 -4.49 17.03
N THR A 336 1.83 -4.81 15.90
CA THR A 336 0.77 -3.99 15.31
C THR A 336 -0.30 -4.89 14.68
N LYS A 337 -1.50 -4.35 14.48
CA LYS A 337 -2.62 -5.08 13.86
C LYS A 337 -2.90 -4.56 12.47
N PHE A 338 -3.24 -5.49 11.59
CA PHE A 338 -3.75 -5.26 10.24
C PHE A 338 -5.27 -5.50 10.21
N GLU A 339 -5.90 -5.22 9.09
CA GLU A 339 -7.34 -5.52 8.90
C GLU A 339 -7.59 -7.02 8.69
N LYS A 340 -6.63 -7.70 8.05
CA LYS A 340 -6.64 -9.15 7.81
C LYS A 340 -5.26 -9.74 8.10
N GLY A 341 -5.20 -11.06 8.27
CA GLY A 341 -3.98 -11.79 8.58
C GLY A 341 -2.95 -11.83 7.45
N PHE A 342 -1.97 -12.69 7.61
CA PHE A 342 -0.83 -12.83 6.72
C PHE A 342 -0.79 -14.24 6.12
N TYR A 343 -0.29 -14.34 4.90
CA TYR A 343 -0.08 -15.61 4.22
C TYR A 343 1.30 -15.68 3.54
N ASN A 344 1.84 -14.56 3.09
CA ASN A 344 3.13 -14.46 2.41
C ASN A 344 4.23 -13.97 3.35
N ASP A 345 5.46 -14.37 3.08
CA ASP A 345 6.63 -14.02 3.87
C ASP A 345 7.02 -12.55 3.65
N PHE A 346 7.78 -12.00 4.59
CA PHE A 346 8.21 -10.61 4.61
C PHE A 346 9.60 -10.45 3.95
N CYS A 347 9.98 -9.21 3.69
CA CYS A 347 11.30 -8.81 3.21
C CYS A 347 11.90 -7.80 4.19
N ILE A 348 13.18 -7.99 4.52
CA ILE A 348 13.92 -7.05 5.37
C ILE A 348 15.18 -6.58 4.65
N GLN A 349 15.29 -5.28 4.40
CA GLN A 349 16.50 -4.68 3.85
C GLN A 349 16.63 -3.23 4.29
N ASN A 350 17.88 -2.78 4.54
CA ASN A 350 18.22 -1.39 4.87
C ASN A 350 17.39 -0.82 6.04
N ASN A 351 17.26 -1.61 7.12
CA ASN A 351 16.48 -1.27 8.32
C ASN A 351 14.99 -1.00 8.05
N ARG A 352 14.46 -1.62 6.99
CA ARG A 352 13.06 -1.56 6.58
C ARG A 352 12.48 -2.97 6.54
N LEU A 353 11.30 -3.13 7.10
CA LEU A 353 10.51 -4.35 7.04
C LEU A 353 9.35 -4.12 6.06
N TYR A 354 9.32 -4.89 4.98
CA TYR A 354 8.23 -4.84 4.01
C TYR A 354 7.33 -6.05 4.22
N THR A 355 6.03 -5.77 4.39
CA THR A 355 5.02 -6.78 4.68
C THR A 355 3.90 -6.72 3.66
N VAL A 356 3.33 -7.88 3.36
CA VAL A 356 2.14 -8.01 2.52
C VAL A 356 1.04 -8.70 3.31
N GLY A 357 -0.13 -8.07 3.38
CA GLY A 357 -1.28 -8.57 4.12
C GLY A 357 -2.36 -9.17 3.22
N LEU A 358 -3.23 -10.00 3.79
CA LEU A 358 -4.48 -10.45 3.15
C LEU A 358 -5.51 -9.33 3.00
N ASP A 359 -5.24 -8.15 3.56
CA ASP A 359 -5.94 -6.89 3.32
C ASP A 359 -5.52 -6.21 2.01
N PHE A 360 -4.72 -6.93 1.19
CA PHE A 360 -4.19 -6.48 -0.10
C PHE A 360 -3.24 -5.29 0.01
N SER A 361 -2.63 -5.08 1.18
CA SER A 361 -1.68 -4.00 1.39
C SER A 361 -0.23 -4.47 1.29
N LEU A 362 0.62 -3.63 0.69
CA LEU A 362 2.07 -3.62 0.87
C LEU A 362 2.40 -2.49 1.84
N ARG A 363 3.10 -2.78 2.93
CA ARG A 363 3.49 -1.79 3.94
C ARG A 363 4.98 -1.87 4.23
N CYS A 364 5.55 -0.74 4.56
CA CYS A 364 6.92 -0.62 5.04
C CYS A 364 6.93 -0.14 6.49
N PHE A 365 7.68 -0.83 7.35
CA PHE A 365 7.91 -0.43 8.73
C PHE A 365 9.38 -0.10 8.96
N ILE A 366 9.63 0.95 9.71
CA ILE A 366 10.95 1.41 10.13
C ILE A 366 10.97 1.62 11.62
N SER A 367 12.17 1.62 12.24
CA SER A 367 12.32 2.03 13.62
C SER A 367 11.84 3.45 13.80
N GLN A 368 10.97 3.64 14.79
CA GLN A 368 10.62 4.98 15.19
C GLN A 368 11.85 5.64 15.80
N GLN A 369 12.31 6.72 15.19
CA GLN A 369 13.39 7.50 15.79
C GLN A 369 12.97 7.96 17.18
N PRO A 370 13.83 7.89 18.18
CA PRO A 370 13.50 8.46 19.47
C PRO A 370 13.21 9.96 19.32
N PRO A 371 12.39 10.53 20.20
CA PRO A 371 12.22 11.97 20.23
C PRO A 371 13.58 12.65 20.35
N SER A 372 13.71 13.82 19.75
CA SER A 372 14.90 14.66 19.84
C SER A 372 14.48 16.10 20.02
N LEU A 373 14.81 16.66 21.18
CA LEU A 373 14.41 18.00 21.56
C LEU A 373 15.26 19.04 20.82
N LYS A 374 14.59 19.98 20.14
CA LYS A 374 15.14 21.25 19.67
C LYS A 374 14.42 22.39 20.37
N VAL A 375 15.16 23.34 20.93
CA VAL A 375 14.59 24.50 21.60
C VAL A 375 15.01 25.77 20.88
N GLU A 376 14.05 26.64 20.58
CA GLU A 376 14.30 27.92 19.92
C GLU A 376 13.41 29.03 20.52
N PRO A 377 14.03 30.14 20.97
CA PRO A 377 15.46 30.41 21.08
C PRO A 377 16.10 29.75 22.31
N ILE A 378 17.42 29.62 22.37
CA ILE A 378 18.17 29.11 23.51
C ILE A 378 18.49 30.20 24.53
N THR A 379 18.16 31.46 24.21
CA THR A 379 18.27 32.62 25.12
C THR A 379 17.04 33.49 24.95
N LEU A 380 16.33 33.74 26.02
CA LEU A 380 15.22 34.69 26.10
C LEU A 380 15.76 36.01 26.65
N ASP A 381 15.96 36.96 25.77
CA ASP A 381 16.34 38.34 26.16
C ASP A 381 15.06 39.20 26.29
N PHE A 382 14.69 39.52 27.48
CA PHE A 382 13.57 40.37 27.81
C PHE A 382 13.86 41.87 27.59
N GLY A 383 15.12 42.24 27.34
CA GLY A 383 15.55 43.62 27.20
C GLY A 383 15.35 44.43 28.49
N GLU A 384 14.97 45.70 28.32
CA GLU A 384 14.58 46.53 29.46
C GLU A 384 13.15 46.21 29.90
N VAL A 385 12.99 45.87 31.16
CA VAL A 385 11.75 45.54 31.85
C VAL A 385 11.57 46.45 33.06
N GLU A 386 10.37 47.01 33.19
CA GLU A 386 10.13 47.92 34.31
C GLU A 386 10.09 47.19 35.65
N VAL A 387 10.51 47.86 36.70
CA VAL A 387 10.40 47.34 38.07
C VAL A 387 8.93 47.18 38.45
N ASN A 388 8.59 46.10 39.17
CA ASN A 388 7.23 45.74 39.57
C ASN A 388 6.32 45.46 38.37
N SER A 389 6.89 44.88 37.29
CA SER A 389 6.13 44.51 36.09
C SER A 389 6.32 43.04 35.74
N LYS A 390 5.48 42.53 34.81
CA LYS A 390 5.61 41.22 34.25
C LYS A 390 5.73 41.32 32.74
N LYS A 391 6.61 40.54 32.16
CA LYS A 391 6.77 40.43 30.74
C LYS A 391 6.87 38.98 30.34
N THR A 392 6.23 38.59 29.24
CA THR A 392 6.22 37.22 28.75
C THR A 392 6.85 37.14 27.39
N LEU A 393 7.70 36.15 27.17
CA LEU A 393 8.22 35.72 25.88
C LEU A 393 7.93 34.22 25.72
N SER A 394 7.87 33.77 24.45
CA SER A 394 7.64 32.40 24.16
C SER A 394 8.91 31.73 23.65
N LEU A 395 9.06 30.47 23.96
CA LEU A 395 10.02 29.56 23.33
C LEU A 395 9.30 28.39 22.70
N ASN A 396 9.84 27.88 21.61
CA ASN A 396 9.30 26.77 20.89
C ASN A 396 10.09 25.50 21.17
N LEU A 397 9.41 24.44 21.54
CA LEU A 397 9.94 23.10 21.70
C LEU A 397 9.52 22.29 20.48
N LYS A 398 10.50 21.84 19.69
CA LYS A 398 10.24 21.02 18.50
C LYS A 398 10.85 19.65 18.67
N ASN A 399 10.10 18.64 18.28
CA ASN A 399 10.64 17.32 18.08
C ASN A 399 11.26 17.23 16.69
N VAL A 400 12.58 17.08 16.60
CA VAL A 400 13.30 16.84 15.34
C VAL A 400 13.67 15.37 15.16
N GLY A 401 13.27 14.52 16.11
CA GLY A 401 13.32 13.07 16.01
C GLY A 401 11.95 12.47 15.71
N GLY A 402 11.78 11.20 16.07
CA GLY A 402 10.50 10.48 15.93
C GLY A 402 9.69 10.46 17.23
N GLY A 403 8.56 9.80 17.20
CA GLY A 403 7.69 9.64 18.36
C GLY A 403 7.06 10.94 18.85
N THR A 404 6.58 10.93 20.08
CA THR A 404 6.01 12.11 20.75
C THR A 404 6.99 12.64 21.78
N LEU A 405 7.35 13.90 21.67
CA LEU A 405 8.18 14.58 22.65
C LEU A 405 7.34 14.92 23.89
N THR A 406 7.79 14.48 25.05
CA THR A 406 7.15 14.75 26.35
C THR A 406 8.18 15.21 27.35
N GLY A 407 7.80 16.07 28.25
CA GLY A 407 8.75 16.54 29.28
C GLY A 407 8.16 17.54 30.22
N THR A 408 9.06 18.10 31.06
CA THR A 408 8.76 19.07 32.09
C THR A 408 9.69 20.27 31.97
N LEU A 409 9.22 21.43 32.43
CA LEU A 409 9.99 22.65 32.51
C LEU A 409 9.99 23.15 33.95
N GLU A 410 11.15 23.55 34.43
CA GLU A 410 11.33 24.14 35.74
C GLU A 410 12.26 25.36 35.69
N SER A 411 12.04 26.31 36.58
CA SER A 411 12.99 27.35 36.85
C SER A 411 13.35 27.32 38.33
N SER A 412 14.63 27.38 38.63
CA SER A 412 15.13 27.44 39.99
C SER A 412 15.01 28.83 40.63
N ILE A 413 14.53 29.83 39.86
CA ILE A 413 14.53 31.23 40.24
C ILE A 413 13.09 31.72 40.35
N TYR A 414 12.73 32.31 41.51
CA TYR A 414 11.35 32.68 41.82
C TYR A 414 10.70 33.70 40.89
N TRP A 415 11.51 34.53 40.21
CA TRP A 415 11.02 35.59 39.31
C TRP A 415 10.83 35.11 37.86
N ILE A 416 11.15 33.86 37.52
CA ILE A 416 10.88 33.25 36.25
C ILE A 416 9.76 32.23 36.42
N LYS A 417 8.65 32.41 35.70
CA LYS A 417 7.54 31.44 35.63
C LYS A 417 7.41 30.90 34.26
N VAL A 418 7.20 29.61 34.12
CA VAL A 418 7.00 28.91 32.90
C VAL A 418 5.60 28.31 32.86
N PHE A 419 4.95 28.37 31.68
CA PHE A 419 3.64 27.75 31.48
C PHE A 419 3.47 27.30 30.02
N PRO A 420 3.02 26.04 29.79
CA PRO A 420 2.81 25.01 30.81
C PRO A 420 4.11 24.49 31.42
N THR A 421 4.06 23.84 32.57
CA THR A 421 5.20 23.19 33.22
C THR A 421 5.45 21.76 32.76
N GLU A 422 4.47 21.17 32.09
CA GLU A 422 4.54 19.86 31.45
C GLU A 422 4.08 19.99 30.01
N PHE A 423 4.67 19.20 29.14
CA PHE A 423 4.27 19.21 27.71
C PHE A 423 4.25 17.81 27.09
N SER A 424 3.40 17.67 26.09
CA SER A 424 3.32 16.50 25.22
C SER A 424 2.92 16.97 23.82
N GLY A 425 3.78 16.73 22.83
CA GLY A 425 3.55 17.13 21.44
C GLY A 425 4.85 17.37 20.68
N ASN A 426 4.75 17.51 19.36
CA ASN A 426 5.93 17.64 18.49
C ASN A 426 6.27 19.08 18.09
N ASP A 427 5.38 20.02 18.40
CA ASP A 427 5.58 21.47 18.25
C ASP A 427 4.80 22.16 19.38
N VAL A 428 5.50 22.59 20.44
CA VAL A 428 4.88 23.10 21.65
C VAL A 428 5.43 24.47 21.96
N VAL A 429 4.56 25.42 22.22
CA VAL A 429 4.91 26.78 22.64
C VAL A 429 4.84 26.88 24.13
N ILE A 430 5.92 27.36 24.75
CA ILE A 430 6.04 27.60 26.17
C ILE A 430 6.14 29.10 26.41
N ASN A 431 5.33 29.61 27.32
CA ASN A 431 5.38 30.99 27.76
C ASN A 431 6.29 31.10 28.98
N VAL A 432 7.28 31.97 28.92
CA VAL A 432 8.18 32.30 30.00
C VAL A 432 7.90 33.73 30.44
N THR A 433 7.46 33.88 31.65
CA THR A 433 7.13 35.18 32.22
C THR A 433 8.16 35.55 33.27
N VAL A 434 8.72 36.73 33.17
CA VAL A 434 9.57 37.32 34.19
C VAL A 434 8.74 38.28 35.03
N ASP A 435 8.93 38.24 36.34
CA ASP A 435 8.26 39.10 37.33
C ASP A 435 9.31 39.91 38.06
N THR A 436 9.38 41.20 37.79
CA THR A 436 10.38 42.13 38.35
C THR A 436 9.92 42.76 39.66
N THR A 437 8.92 42.19 40.33
CA THR A 437 8.46 42.66 41.65
C THR A 437 9.57 42.62 42.67
N GLY A 438 9.87 43.74 43.27
CA GLY A 438 10.91 43.87 44.30
C GLY A 438 12.35 43.92 43.73
N PHE A 439 12.50 44.10 42.43
CA PHE A 439 13.83 44.29 41.85
C PHE A 439 14.34 45.70 42.00
N GLU A 440 15.67 45.82 42.08
CA GLU A 440 16.33 47.12 42.00
C GLU A 440 16.31 47.67 40.60
N MET A 441 16.25 49.00 40.44
CA MET A 441 16.28 49.67 39.15
C MET A 441 17.65 49.55 38.49
N GLU A 442 17.68 49.58 37.15
CA GLU A 442 18.90 49.60 36.31
C GLU A 442 19.87 48.44 36.57
N LYS A 443 19.40 47.34 37.08
CA LYS A 443 20.19 46.13 37.31
C LYS A 443 19.96 45.09 36.23
N ASN A 444 21.01 44.32 35.91
CA ASN A 444 20.93 43.14 35.07
C ASN A 444 20.59 41.90 35.92
N TYR A 445 19.62 41.14 35.45
CA TYR A 445 19.22 39.89 36.06
C TYR A 445 19.35 38.74 35.05
N GLN A 446 19.82 37.60 35.53
CA GLN A 446 20.00 36.41 34.73
C GLN A 446 19.45 35.20 35.47
N GLY A 447 18.80 34.32 34.72
CA GLY A 447 18.31 33.06 35.21
C GLY A 447 18.27 32.00 34.14
N LYS A 448 17.72 30.84 34.45
CA LYS A 448 17.61 29.70 33.55
C LYS A 448 16.25 29.03 33.65
N VAL A 449 15.80 28.51 32.52
CA VAL A 449 14.71 27.52 32.42
C VAL A 449 15.34 26.20 32.02
N THR A 450 15.13 25.17 32.82
CA THR A 450 15.59 23.80 32.54
C THR A 450 14.45 23.00 31.95
N ILE A 451 14.68 22.38 30.80
CA ILE A 451 13.76 21.51 30.10
C ILE A 451 14.30 20.08 30.20
N LYS A 452 13.51 19.19 30.76
CA LYS A 452 13.80 17.75 30.84
C LYS A 452 12.80 17.00 29.99
N SER A 453 13.28 16.22 29.02
CA SER A 453 12.39 15.49 28.12
C SER A 453 12.92 14.11 27.74
N ASN A 454 12.04 13.28 27.20
CA ASN A 454 12.40 12.00 26.61
C ASN A 454 13.23 12.14 25.34
N GLY A 455 13.40 13.36 24.79
CA GLY A 455 14.21 13.70 23.61
C GLY A 455 15.53 14.41 23.95
N GLY A 456 15.91 14.47 25.23
CA GLY A 456 17.10 15.17 25.73
C GLY A 456 16.74 16.32 26.64
N ASN A 457 17.74 16.86 27.30
CA ASN A 457 17.59 17.99 28.22
C ASN A 457 18.25 19.24 27.63
N GLN A 458 17.66 20.41 27.88
CA GLN A 458 18.16 21.69 27.42
C GLN A 458 17.98 22.76 28.47
N GLU A 459 18.93 23.67 28.57
CA GLU A 459 18.81 24.89 29.38
C GLU A 459 18.62 26.09 28.45
N VAL A 460 17.71 26.99 28.83
CA VAL A 460 17.44 28.27 28.16
C VAL A 460 17.83 29.39 29.12
N SER A 461 18.71 30.25 28.66
CA SER A 461 19.11 31.43 29.43
C SER A 461 18.01 32.50 29.38
N VAL A 462 17.71 33.12 30.49
CA VAL A 462 16.78 34.24 30.62
C VAL A 462 17.53 35.45 31.13
N VAL A 463 17.50 36.53 30.36
CA VAL A 463 18.21 37.78 30.73
C VAL A 463 17.28 38.97 30.63
N LEU A 464 17.40 39.88 31.51
CA LEU A 464 16.73 41.17 31.51
C LEU A 464 17.55 42.27 32.20
N LYS A 465 17.24 43.53 31.87
CA LYS A 465 17.70 44.72 32.57
C LYS A 465 16.50 45.46 33.10
N THR A 466 16.51 45.96 34.33
CA THR A 466 15.40 46.72 34.89
C THR A 466 15.46 48.20 34.53
N ALA A 467 14.31 48.78 34.15
CA ALA A 467 14.13 50.20 33.85
C ALA A 467 13.24 50.86 34.92
N SER A 468 13.16 52.16 34.98
CA SER A 468 12.37 52.88 35.99
C SER A 468 11.48 53.98 35.38
N LEU A 469 10.15 53.81 35.41
CA LEU A 469 9.15 54.89 35.16
C LEU A 469 7.84 54.52 35.87
N PRO A 470 6.98 55.49 36.26
CA PRO A 470 5.61 55.19 36.73
C PRO A 470 4.69 54.65 35.62
N ALA A 471 3.75 53.84 36.01
CA ALA A 471 2.76 53.33 35.04
C ALA A 471 2.01 54.47 34.36
N LYS A 472 1.69 54.33 33.06
CA LYS A 472 0.96 55.27 32.26
C LYS A 472 0.01 54.52 31.29
N LEU A 473 -1.29 54.66 31.54
CA LEU A 473 -2.31 54.01 30.75
C LEU A 473 -2.37 54.56 29.33
N SER A 474 -2.53 53.71 28.38
CA SER A 474 -2.94 54.01 26.99
C SER A 474 -3.83 52.89 26.48
N VAL A 475 -4.96 53.23 25.89
CA VAL A 475 -5.93 52.32 25.33
C VAL A 475 -6.10 52.61 23.83
N THR A 476 -5.97 51.61 23.02
CA THR A 476 -6.18 51.74 21.56
C THR A 476 -6.97 50.54 21.01
N PRO A 477 -7.86 50.82 20.06
CA PRO A 477 -8.28 52.12 19.51
C PRO A 477 -9.20 52.87 20.46
N LYS A 478 -9.42 54.19 20.22
CA LYS A 478 -10.34 55.01 20.96
C LYS A 478 -11.79 54.92 20.53
N LEU A 479 -12.00 54.29 19.38
CA LEU A 479 -13.29 54.04 18.80
C LEU A 479 -13.35 52.58 18.31
N LEU A 480 -14.35 51.84 18.76
CA LEU A 480 -14.73 50.56 18.23
C LEU A 480 -15.93 50.75 17.29
N ASP A 481 -15.64 50.84 16.02
CA ASP A 481 -16.68 50.84 14.99
C ASP A 481 -16.98 49.43 14.51
N TYR A 482 -18.07 48.85 14.96
CA TYR A 482 -18.50 47.54 14.52
C TYR A 482 -19.14 47.55 13.12
N GLY A 483 -19.41 48.74 12.56
CA GLY A 483 -20.02 48.93 11.26
C GLY A 483 -21.44 48.37 11.19
N ASN A 484 -21.81 47.85 10.03
CA ASN A 484 -23.08 47.16 9.87
C ASN A 484 -23.01 45.75 10.44
N ILE A 485 -23.97 45.42 11.32
CA ILE A 485 -24.07 44.12 11.93
C ILE A 485 -25.50 43.60 11.86
N ASN A 486 -25.71 42.32 11.55
CA ASN A 486 -27.06 41.79 11.49
C ASN A 486 -27.58 41.49 12.87
N LYS A 487 -28.93 41.59 13.02
CA LYS A 487 -29.56 41.12 14.27
C LYS A 487 -29.21 39.68 14.58
N GLY A 488 -28.79 39.42 15.82
CA GLY A 488 -28.41 38.08 16.29
C GLY A 488 -26.94 37.76 16.13
N ASP A 489 -26.18 38.54 15.38
CA ASP A 489 -24.75 38.32 15.19
C ASP A 489 -23.97 38.72 16.44
N LYS A 490 -22.88 38.02 16.68
CA LYS A 490 -21.83 38.42 17.61
C LYS A 490 -20.58 38.81 16.82
N LYS A 491 -19.96 39.91 17.19
CA LYS A 491 -18.72 40.39 16.58
C LYS A 491 -17.76 40.84 17.66
N THR A 492 -16.54 40.38 17.59
CA THR A 492 -15.49 40.70 18.55
C THR A 492 -14.47 41.63 17.91
N ILE A 493 -14.14 42.69 18.60
CA ILE A 493 -13.03 43.59 18.30
C ILE A 493 -12.14 43.64 19.54
N GLN A 494 -10.86 43.73 19.33
CA GLN A 494 -9.89 43.73 20.39
C GLN A 494 -9.42 45.14 20.70
N ILE A 495 -9.35 45.48 22.00
CA ILE A 495 -8.67 46.68 22.46
C ILE A 495 -7.32 46.26 23.05
N THR A 496 -6.36 47.14 22.90
CA THR A 496 -5.04 47.01 23.48
C THR A 496 -4.87 48.01 24.59
N ILE A 497 -4.60 47.52 25.80
CA ILE A 497 -4.28 48.35 26.95
C ILE A 497 -2.75 48.26 27.17
N LYS A 498 -2.08 49.38 27.03
CA LYS A 498 -0.62 49.50 27.17
C LYS A 498 -0.25 50.38 28.35
N ASN A 499 0.80 49.94 29.00
CA ASN A 499 1.52 50.79 29.91
C ASN A 499 2.60 51.57 29.14
N LEU A 500 2.46 52.86 29.02
CA LEU A 500 3.45 53.77 28.41
C LEU A 500 4.44 54.36 29.45
N GLY A 501 4.26 53.96 30.65
CA GLY A 501 5.13 54.35 31.80
C GLY A 501 5.85 53.16 32.30
N GLY A 502 6.24 53.16 33.60
CA GLY A 502 6.90 52.10 34.29
C GLY A 502 6.00 51.35 35.26
N GLY A 503 6.57 50.32 35.91
CA GLY A 503 5.84 49.46 36.81
C GLY A 503 4.82 48.56 36.13
N VAL A 504 3.97 47.92 36.92
CA VAL A 504 2.87 47.11 36.45
C VAL A 504 1.60 47.95 36.31
N LEU A 505 1.01 47.96 35.13
CA LEU A 505 -0.29 48.54 34.92
C LEU A 505 -1.40 47.54 35.29
N PHE A 506 -2.27 47.89 36.20
CA PHE A 506 -3.43 47.08 36.57
C PHE A 506 -4.65 47.92 36.69
N GLY A 507 -5.84 47.38 36.37
CA GLY A 507 -7.05 48.14 36.34
C GLY A 507 -8.28 47.33 36.03
N THR A 508 -9.36 48.03 35.72
CA THR A 508 -10.69 47.46 35.44
C THR A 508 -11.33 48.05 34.20
N LEU A 509 -12.21 47.30 33.59
CA LEU A 509 -13.08 47.73 32.49
C LEU A 509 -14.53 47.72 32.94
N SER A 510 -15.30 48.72 32.48
CA SER A 510 -16.74 48.79 32.63
C SER A 510 -17.35 49.36 31.38
N THR A 511 -18.67 49.23 31.22
CA THR A 511 -19.42 49.76 30.08
C THR A 511 -20.78 50.24 30.55
N ASP A 512 -21.33 51.25 29.87
CA ASP A 512 -22.68 51.81 30.10
C ASP A 512 -23.77 51.07 29.33
N VAL A 513 -23.43 50.00 28.56
CA VAL A 513 -24.38 49.30 27.72
C VAL A 513 -24.37 47.79 28.01
N ASN A 514 -25.54 47.14 27.82
CA ASN A 514 -25.72 45.74 28.18
C ASN A 514 -25.51 44.76 26.99
N TRP A 515 -25.15 45.29 25.82
CA TRP A 515 -24.89 44.50 24.60
C TRP A 515 -23.38 44.33 24.29
N ILE A 516 -22.53 44.74 25.24
CA ILE A 516 -21.07 44.52 25.21
C ILE A 516 -20.67 43.54 26.32
N GLU A 517 -19.89 42.55 25.96
CA GLU A 517 -19.32 41.53 26.83
C GLU A 517 -17.78 41.63 26.77
N PHE A 518 -17.10 41.56 27.93
CA PHE A 518 -15.65 41.53 28.01
C PHE A 518 -15.21 40.10 28.31
N GLU A 519 -14.09 39.67 27.71
CA GLU A 519 -13.42 38.43 28.11
C GLU A 519 -12.98 38.46 29.58
N THR A 520 -12.51 39.59 30.03
CA THR A 520 -12.20 39.87 31.44
C THR A 520 -12.47 41.32 31.77
N ILE A 521 -12.91 41.58 33.00
CA ILE A 521 -13.13 42.96 33.51
C ILE A 521 -11.93 43.51 34.27
N ASN A 522 -10.97 42.64 34.68
CA ASN A 522 -9.76 43.03 35.34
C ASN A 522 -8.56 42.80 34.44
N PHE A 523 -7.58 43.65 34.48
CA PHE A 523 -6.34 43.49 33.75
C PHE A 523 -5.10 43.84 34.59
N GLU A 524 -3.99 43.10 34.30
CA GLU A 524 -2.71 43.38 34.87
C GLU A 524 -1.62 43.05 33.83
N GLY A 525 -0.69 43.98 33.59
CA GLY A 525 0.41 43.82 32.63
C GLY A 525 0.69 45.09 31.82
N ASN A 526 1.69 45.06 31.00
CA ASN A 526 2.15 46.24 30.25
C ASN A 526 1.66 46.32 28.77
N ASN A 527 1.12 45.22 28.25
CA ASN A 527 0.53 45.15 26.93
C ASN A 527 -0.54 44.09 26.95
N ILE A 528 -1.77 44.46 27.12
CA ILE A 528 -2.91 43.58 27.36
C ILE A 528 -3.88 43.74 26.21
N LEU A 529 -4.28 42.60 25.65
CA LEU A 529 -5.30 42.52 24.63
C LEU A 529 -6.59 42.06 25.28
N ILE A 530 -7.65 42.83 25.15
CA ILE A 530 -8.97 42.48 25.67
C ILE A 530 -9.94 42.33 24.48
N ASN A 531 -10.56 41.20 24.43
CA ASN A 531 -11.62 40.95 23.46
C ASN A 531 -12.93 41.60 23.93
N VAL A 532 -13.45 42.49 23.13
CA VAL A 532 -14.73 43.18 23.34
C VAL A 532 -15.73 42.60 22.36
N THR A 533 -16.68 41.83 22.87
CA THR A 533 -17.68 41.16 22.06
C THR A 533 -19.00 41.90 22.11
N LEU A 534 -19.42 42.31 20.95
CA LEU A 534 -20.77 42.82 20.74
C LEU A 534 -21.73 41.66 20.52
N ASN A 535 -22.90 41.73 21.15
CA ASN A 535 -24.01 40.79 21.01
C ASN A 535 -25.26 41.52 20.52
N ALA A 536 -25.55 41.36 19.23
CA ALA A 536 -26.69 42.08 18.59
C ALA A 536 -28.05 41.38 18.76
N SER A 537 -28.15 40.32 19.59
CA SER A 537 -29.37 39.49 19.72
C SER A 537 -30.61 40.30 20.15
N ASN A 538 -30.44 41.28 21.02
CA ASN A 538 -31.53 42.09 21.56
C ASN A 538 -31.63 43.48 20.93
N LEU A 539 -30.86 43.74 19.86
CA LEU A 539 -30.86 45.03 19.19
C LEU A 539 -31.89 45.08 18.05
N ILE A 540 -32.40 46.28 17.78
CA ILE A 540 -33.45 46.48 16.78
C ILE A 540 -32.80 46.82 15.43
N PRO A 541 -33.12 46.11 14.34
CA PRO A 541 -32.64 46.46 13.01
C PRO A 541 -33.07 47.84 12.55
N GLY A 542 -32.23 48.51 11.78
CA GLY A 542 -32.46 49.88 11.31
C GLY A 542 -32.06 50.96 12.31
N GLN A 543 -31.59 50.62 13.49
CA GLN A 543 -31.17 51.57 14.51
C GLN A 543 -29.64 51.63 14.65
N LYS A 544 -29.15 52.83 14.98
CA LYS A 544 -27.76 53.06 15.34
C LYS A 544 -27.65 53.13 16.86
N TYR A 545 -26.65 52.45 17.41
CA TYR A 545 -26.40 52.47 18.83
C TYR A 545 -25.01 53.01 19.12
N LYS A 546 -24.86 53.68 20.22
CA LYS A 546 -23.61 54.24 20.75
C LYS A 546 -23.44 53.80 22.21
N GLY A 547 -22.24 53.51 22.62
CA GLY A 547 -21.87 53.14 24.00
C GLY A 547 -20.44 53.53 24.30
N TYR A 548 -20.01 53.31 25.57
CA TYR A 548 -18.69 53.66 26.04
C TYR A 548 -18.11 52.52 26.90
N ILE A 549 -16.79 52.29 26.75
CA ILE A 549 -16.01 51.47 27.62
C ILE A 549 -15.15 52.39 28.49
N TYR A 550 -15.23 52.27 29.80
CA TYR A 550 -14.39 52.97 30.74
C TYR A 550 -13.28 52.05 31.21
N VAL A 551 -12.05 52.51 31.05
CA VAL A 551 -10.83 51.79 31.52
C VAL A 551 -10.20 52.59 32.62
N GLU A 552 -10.21 52.04 33.82
CA GLU A 552 -9.61 52.70 35.02
C GLU A 552 -8.41 51.89 35.49
N SER A 553 -7.27 52.53 35.76
CA SER A 553 -6.03 51.87 36.16
C SER A 553 -5.18 52.74 37.09
N ASN A 554 -4.11 52.12 37.69
CA ASN A 554 -3.09 52.84 38.40
C ASN A 554 -2.25 53.78 37.52
N GLY A 555 -2.36 53.69 36.19
CA GLY A 555 -1.70 54.58 35.22
C GLY A 555 -2.59 55.64 34.62
N GLY A 556 -3.84 55.82 35.11
CA GLY A 556 -4.80 56.80 34.63
C GLY A 556 -6.15 56.20 34.22
N LYS A 557 -7.00 57.03 33.61
CA LYS A 557 -8.34 56.66 33.13
C LYS A 557 -8.46 56.98 31.64
N GLU A 558 -9.10 56.07 30.88
CA GLU A 558 -9.33 56.23 29.45
C GLU A 558 -10.76 55.77 29.09
N THR A 559 -11.30 56.33 28.00
CA THR A 559 -12.63 55.94 27.48
C THR A 559 -12.52 55.54 26.03
N VAL A 560 -13.21 54.46 25.64
CA VAL A 560 -13.31 53.98 24.25
C VAL A 560 -14.76 54.08 23.83
N GLU A 561 -15.02 54.78 22.73
CA GLU A 561 -16.36 54.93 22.14
C GLU A 561 -16.69 53.67 21.34
N ILE A 562 -17.97 53.30 21.30
CA ILE A 562 -18.48 52.17 20.51
C ILE A 562 -19.59 52.68 19.60
N ASN A 563 -19.50 52.38 18.31
CA ASN A 563 -20.53 52.66 17.33
C ASN A 563 -20.92 51.40 16.56
N ILE A 564 -22.23 51.23 16.33
CA ILE A 564 -22.77 50.13 15.51
C ILE A 564 -23.98 50.59 14.72
N ASN A 565 -24.22 49.98 13.59
CA ASN A 565 -25.44 50.08 12.80
C ASN A 565 -26.04 48.69 12.63
N VAL A 566 -27.20 48.43 13.20
CA VAL A 566 -27.85 47.12 13.11
C VAL A 566 -28.66 47.04 11.81
N VAL A 567 -28.33 46.09 10.97
CA VAL A 567 -28.99 45.89 9.67
C VAL A 567 -29.66 44.53 9.63
N GLU A 568 -30.61 44.36 8.71
CA GLU A 568 -31.12 43.03 8.41
C GLU A 568 -30.09 42.24 7.57
N ALA A 569 -29.84 41.00 7.95
CA ALA A 569 -28.93 40.18 7.22
C ALA A 569 -29.50 39.76 5.88
N ASN A 570 -28.73 39.91 4.83
CA ASN A 570 -29.11 39.44 3.50
C ASN A 570 -28.91 37.92 3.39
N PRO A 571 -29.77 37.24 2.65
CA PRO A 571 -29.53 35.84 2.30
C PRO A 571 -28.21 35.66 1.55
N SER A 572 -27.58 34.51 1.71
CA SER A 572 -26.36 34.14 1.01
C SER A 572 -26.46 32.68 0.58
N ILE A 573 -26.44 32.45 -0.69
CA ILE A 573 -26.55 31.10 -1.25
C ILE A 573 -25.25 30.31 -1.06
N TYR A 574 -25.41 29.09 -0.62
CA TYR A 574 -24.37 28.06 -0.65
C TYR A 574 -24.91 26.77 -1.28
N VAL A 575 -24.15 26.14 -2.14
CA VAL A 575 -24.48 24.85 -2.76
C VAL A 575 -23.38 23.89 -2.43
N ASP A 576 -23.74 22.71 -1.95
CA ASP A 576 -22.81 21.69 -1.41
C ASP A 576 -21.90 21.05 -2.48
N THR A 577 -22.21 21.23 -3.76
CA THR A 577 -21.36 20.80 -4.89
C THR A 577 -21.47 21.77 -6.07
N ASN A 578 -20.39 21.89 -6.82
CA ASN A 578 -20.37 22.61 -8.10
C ASN A 578 -20.39 21.67 -9.32
N THR A 579 -20.39 20.35 -9.10
CA THR A 579 -20.30 19.37 -10.17
C THR A 579 -21.11 18.11 -9.86
N LEU A 580 -21.88 17.63 -10.80
CA LEU A 580 -22.56 16.35 -10.79
C LEU A 580 -22.05 15.51 -11.96
N ASN A 581 -21.11 14.63 -11.67
CA ASN A 581 -20.58 13.70 -12.67
C ASN A 581 -21.32 12.35 -12.58
N PHE A 582 -22.11 12.02 -13.59
CA PHE A 582 -22.89 10.79 -13.66
C PHE A 582 -22.09 9.58 -14.19
N GLY A 583 -20.86 9.80 -14.66
CA GLY A 583 -20.00 8.74 -15.20
C GLY A 583 -20.53 8.19 -16.52
N GLU A 584 -20.31 6.90 -16.77
CA GLU A 584 -20.83 6.19 -17.93
C GLU A 584 -22.26 5.71 -17.66
N VAL A 585 -23.19 6.05 -18.53
CA VAL A 585 -24.61 5.73 -18.42
C VAL A 585 -25.06 5.10 -19.72
N LYS A 586 -25.77 3.97 -19.64
CA LYS A 586 -26.31 3.30 -20.83
C LYS A 586 -27.44 4.13 -21.44
N LYS A 587 -27.49 4.19 -22.77
CA LYS A 587 -28.56 4.92 -23.47
C LYS A 587 -29.95 4.41 -23.06
N GLY A 588 -30.80 5.35 -22.70
CA GLY A 588 -32.16 5.08 -22.24
C GLY A 588 -32.30 4.97 -20.72
N ASP A 589 -31.22 4.87 -19.98
CA ASP A 589 -31.24 4.91 -18.50
C ASP A 589 -31.49 6.35 -18.03
N SER A 590 -32.07 6.45 -16.84
CA SER A 590 -32.41 7.74 -16.22
C SER A 590 -31.80 7.87 -14.84
N PRO A 591 -30.47 7.97 -14.72
CA PRO A 591 -29.80 8.05 -13.43
C PRO A 591 -30.11 9.38 -12.72
N THR A 592 -30.01 9.33 -11.42
CA THR A 592 -30.35 10.46 -10.55
C THR A 592 -29.25 10.78 -9.58
N LYS A 593 -28.97 12.06 -9.37
CA LYS A 593 -28.11 12.60 -8.29
C LYS A 593 -28.81 13.79 -7.65
N MET A 594 -28.30 14.25 -6.52
CA MET A 594 -28.88 15.41 -5.81
C MET A 594 -27.79 16.34 -5.31
N PHE A 595 -28.17 17.57 -5.06
CA PHE A 595 -27.38 18.57 -4.36
C PHE A 595 -28.27 19.40 -3.43
N VAL A 596 -27.65 20.10 -2.48
CA VAL A 596 -28.36 20.90 -1.46
C VAL A 596 -28.02 22.36 -1.62
N ILE A 597 -29.05 23.19 -1.65
CA ILE A 597 -28.97 24.65 -1.58
C ILE A 597 -29.24 25.06 -0.14
N SER A 598 -28.32 25.81 0.46
CA SER A 598 -28.45 26.32 1.83
C SER A 598 -28.26 27.82 1.89
N ASN A 599 -28.94 28.46 2.85
CA ASN A 599 -28.73 29.84 3.18
C ASN A 599 -27.65 29.98 4.26
N LYS A 600 -26.55 30.61 3.94
CA LYS A 600 -25.46 30.91 4.88
C LYS A 600 -25.52 32.37 5.36
N GLY A 601 -26.51 33.14 4.90
CA GLY A 601 -26.78 34.48 5.34
C GLY A 601 -28.04 34.58 6.21
N GLY A 602 -28.55 35.77 6.39
CA GLY A 602 -29.81 36.03 7.11
C GLY A 602 -31.05 36.04 6.18
N GLY A 603 -32.20 36.33 6.74
CA GLY A 603 -33.43 36.35 5.97
C GLY A 603 -33.81 35.02 5.33
N THR A 604 -34.71 35.06 4.38
CA THR A 604 -35.13 33.85 3.64
C THR A 604 -34.50 33.84 2.26
N LEU A 605 -33.76 32.77 1.96
CA LEU A 605 -33.20 32.52 0.64
C LEU A 605 -34.32 32.04 -0.30
N SER A 606 -34.44 32.63 -1.45
CA SER A 606 -35.37 32.21 -2.49
C SER A 606 -34.76 32.41 -3.88
N GLY A 607 -35.12 31.56 -4.79
CA GLY A 607 -34.54 31.60 -6.13
C GLY A 607 -35.15 30.59 -7.08
N ASN A 608 -34.56 30.54 -8.27
CA ASN A 608 -34.96 29.66 -9.35
C ASN A 608 -33.75 28.90 -9.92
N LEU A 609 -34.01 27.73 -10.50
CA LEU A 609 -33.04 26.88 -11.16
C LEU A 609 -33.42 26.69 -12.62
N VAL A 610 -32.46 26.79 -13.49
CA VAL A 610 -32.59 26.52 -14.93
C VAL A 610 -31.49 25.56 -15.39
N ALA A 611 -31.90 24.46 -15.97
CA ALA A 611 -30.97 23.60 -16.66
C ALA A 611 -30.83 24.03 -18.12
N ASN A 612 -29.63 24.21 -18.61
CA ASN A 612 -29.36 24.67 -19.98
C ASN A 612 -29.49 23.56 -21.02
N GLN A 613 -29.77 22.34 -20.58
CA GLN A 613 -29.93 21.17 -21.45
C GLN A 613 -31.26 20.46 -21.17
N SER A 614 -31.98 20.07 -22.23
CA SER A 614 -33.29 19.41 -22.10
C SER A 614 -33.22 18.00 -21.53
N TRP A 615 -32.03 17.36 -21.55
CA TRP A 615 -31.82 16.04 -20.97
C TRP A 615 -31.53 16.09 -19.47
N ILE A 616 -31.42 17.27 -18.87
CA ILE A 616 -31.30 17.46 -17.42
C ILE A 616 -32.64 17.84 -16.85
N ILE A 617 -33.21 16.99 -16.02
CA ILE A 617 -34.53 17.20 -15.39
C ILE A 617 -34.31 17.49 -13.92
N LEU A 618 -34.84 18.60 -13.46
CA LEU A 618 -34.80 19.04 -12.07
C LEU A 618 -36.11 18.72 -11.36
N SER A 619 -36.02 18.25 -10.08
CA SER A 619 -37.21 18.02 -9.24
C SER A 619 -37.99 19.28 -8.96
N ASP A 620 -37.29 20.39 -8.83
CA ASP A 620 -37.84 21.71 -8.56
C ASP A 620 -37.15 22.77 -9.44
N LYS A 621 -37.89 23.73 -9.92
CA LYS A 621 -37.37 24.86 -10.68
C LYS A 621 -37.31 26.15 -9.86
N THR A 622 -37.88 26.12 -8.67
CA THR A 622 -37.86 27.24 -7.73
C THR A 622 -37.66 26.75 -6.32
N PHE A 623 -37.11 27.54 -5.46
CA PHE A 623 -36.96 27.24 -4.04
C PHE A 623 -37.16 28.45 -3.15
N SER A 624 -37.62 28.21 -1.91
CA SER A 624 -37.70 29.21 -0.85
C SER A 624 -37.47 28.49 0.48
N GLY A 625 -36.67 29.09 1.36
CA GLY A 625 -36.32 28.58 2.68
C GLY A 625 -34.79 28.49 2.88
N ASN A 626 -34.37 27.99 4.03
CA ASN A 626 -32.98 28.04 4.41
C ASN A 626 -32.19 26.77 4.00
N GLU A 627 -32.92 25.74 3.58
CA GLU A 627 -32.31 24.52 2.98
C GLU A 627 -33.29 23.91 1.97
N LYS A 628 -32.79 23.54 0.80
CA LYS A 628 -33.56 22.83 -0.23
C LYS A 628 -32.70 21.81 -0.93
N ARG A 629 -33.22 20.59 -1.03
CA ARG A 629 -32.59 19.51 -1.80
C ARG A 629 -33.18 19.48 -3.20
N ILE A 630 -32.31 19.43 -4.19
CA ILE A 630 -32.67 19.37 -5.61
C ILE A 630 -32.19 18.03 -6.16
N GLN A 631 -33.10 17.24 -6.67
CA GLN A 631 -32.81 16.03 -7.39
C GLN A 631 -32.65 16.32 -8.88
N VAL A 632 -31.60 15.78 -9.47
CA VAL A 632 -31.26 15.91 -10.89
C VAL A 632 -31.33 14.55 -11.53
N THR A 633 -32.21 14.40 -12.50
CA THR A 633 -32.39 13.15 -13.28
C THR A 633 -31.97 13.39 -14.71
N LEU A 634 -31.23 12.48 -15.29
CA LEU A 634 -30.88 12.59 -16.70
C LEU A 634 -31.83 11.77 -17.57
N ASN A 635 -32.29 12.35 -18.67
CA ASN A 635 -32.99 11.62 -19.72
C ASN A 635 -32.04 11.35 -20.87
N THR A 636 -31.53 10.13 -20.93
CA THR A 636 -30.49 9.75 -21.90
C THR A 636 -31.06 9.17 -23.21
N SER A 637 -32.37 9.06 -23.35
CA SER A 637 -33.03 8.34 -24.47
C SER A 637 -32.68 8.91 -25.85
N ASN A 638 -32.52 10.23 -25.95
CA ASN A 638 -32.25 10.93 -27.23
C ASN A 638 -30.77 11.31 -27.40
N LEU A 639 -29.90 10.92 -26.46
CA LEU A 639 -28.48 11.22 -26.53
C LEU A 639 -27.78 10.17 -27.42
N LYS A 640 -26.72 10.60 -28.12
CA LYS A 640 -25.91 9.71 -28.93
C LYS A 640 -24.95 8.90 -28.09
N GLU A 641 -24.72 7.67 -28.49
CA GLU A 641 -23.79 6.78 -27.84
C GLU A 641 -22.34 7.17 -28.09
N ASN A 642 -21.48 6.84 -27.15
CA ASN A 642 -20.04 7.12 -27.16
C ASN A 642 -19.67 8.62 -27.11
N GLU A 643 -20.63 9.47 -26.79
CA GLU A 643 -20.41 10.90 -26.63
C GLU A 643 -20.44 11.31 -25.16
N LEU A 644 -19.61 12.29 -24.82
CA LEU A 644 -19.62 12.97 -23.53
C LEU A 644 -20.54 14.19 -23.62
N TYR A 645 -21.52 14.23 -22.75
CA TYR A 645 -22.46 15.35 -22.65
C TYR A 645 -22.16 16.19 -21.41
N THR A 646 -22.19 17.48 -21.61
CA THR A 646 -22.03 18.44 -20.54
C THR A 646 -23.22 19.38 -20.50
N GLY A 647 -23.63 19.76 -19.32
CA GLY A 647 -24.69 20.71 -19.10
C GLY A 647 -24.45 21.53 -17.84
N LYS A 648 -25.29 22.54 -17.64
CA LYS A 648 -25.20 23.39 -16.46
C LYS A 648 -26.58 23.59 -15.85
N ILE A 649 -26.63 23.65 -14.54
CA ILE A 649 -27.79 24.10 -13.79
C ILE A 649 -27.43 25.46 -13.19
N GLU A 650 -28.07 26.52 -13.70
CA GLU A 650 -27.90 27.88 -13.22
C GLU A 650 -28.90 28.15 -12.10
N ILE A 651 -28.42 28.63 -10.99
CA ILE A 651 -29.19 28.92 -9.79
C ILE A 651 -29.11 30.43 -9.57
N SER A 652 -30.21 31.10 -9.65
CA SER A 652 -30.30 32.53 -9.34
C SER A 652 -31.16 32.75 -8.12
N SER A 653 -30.67 33.50 -7.16
CA SER A 653 -31.39 33.76 -5.90
C SER A 653 -31.21 35.21 -5.39
N ASN A 654 -32.02 35.58 -4.41
CA ASN A 654 -31.84 36.84 -3.69
C ASN A 654 -30.58 36.84 -2.79
N GLY A 655 -29.89 35.72 -2.66
CA GLY A 655 -28.62 35.58 -1.94
C GLY A 655 -27.39 35.36 -2.85
N GLY A 656 -27.52 35.60 -4.17
CA GLY A 656 -26.49 35.43 -5.17
C GLY A 656 -26.83 34.35 -6.20
N ALA A 657 -25.90 34.08 -7.09
CA ALA A 657 -26.04 33.07 -8.13
C ALA A 657 -24.99 31.95 -7.96
N TYR A 658 -25.31 30.75 -8.42
CA TYR A 658 -24.43 29.57 -8.39
C TYR A 658 -24.64 28.74 -9.65
N THR A 659 -23.62 27.96 -10.03
CA THR A 659 -23.72 27.07 -11.17
C THR A 659 -23.26 25.70 -10.77
N VAL A 660 -24.04 24.68 -11.13
CA VAL A 660 -23.65 23.25 -10.96
C VAL A 660 -23.46 22.67 -12.34
N GLU A 661 -22.27 22.17 -12.61
CA GLU A 661 -21.95 21.50 -13.88
C GLU A 661 -22.37 20.03 -13.86
N VAL A 662 -22.88 19.53 -14.96
CA VAL A 662 -23.37 18.15 -15.11
C VAL A 662 -22.63 17.48 -16.24
N TYR A 663 -22.07 16.31 -15.94
CA TYR A 663 -21.31 15.49 -16.90
C TYR A 663 -21.87 14.09 -16.97
N VAL A 664 -22.00 13.56 -18.19
CA VAL A 664 -22.38 12.16 -18.43
C VAL A 664 -21.82 11.68 -19.76
N LYS A 665 -21.26 10.48 -19.78
CA LYS A 665 -20.85 9.79 -20.99
C LYS A 665 -21.87 8.69 -21.30
N ILE A 666 -22.41 8.70 -22.50
CA ILE A 666 -23.41 7.72 -22.91
C ILE A 666 -22.70 6.53 -23.57
N VAL A 667 -23.00 5.35 -23.07
CA VAL A 667 -22.45 4.10 -23.59
C VAL A 667 -23.57 3.24 -24.22
N PRO A 668 -23.24 2.39 -25.21
CA PRO A 668 -24.21 1.53 -25.85
C PRO A 668 -24.88 0.57 -24.87
N LYS A 669 -26.13 0.25 -25.15
CA LYS A 669 -26.84 -0.82 -24.46
C LYS A 669 -26.41 -2.14 -25.09
N GLU A 670 -25.74 -3.00 -24.32
CA GLU A 670 -25.31 -4.31 -24.80
C GLU A 670 -26.51 -5.11 -25.34
N GLU A 671 -26.48 -5.41 -26.65
CA GLU A 671 -27.35 -6.44 -27.22
C GLU A 671 -26.73 -7.80 -26.88
N LYS A 672 -27.52 -8.69 -26.25
CA LYS A 672 -27.09 -10.08 -26.03
C LYS A 672 -26.83 -10.74 -27.38
N PRO A 673 -25.66 -11.37 -27.59
CA PRO A 673 -25.37 -12.05 -28.84
C PRO A 673 -26.38 -13.18 -29.06
N GLN A 674 -26.79 -13.34 -30.33
CA GLN A 674 -27.70 -14.40 -30.75
C GLN A 674 -27.01 -15.76 -30.57
N LYS A 675 -27.68 -16.69 -29.89
CA LYS A 675 -27.13 -18.02 -29.57
C LYS A 675 -27.08 -18.88 -30.84
N ILE A 676 -25.92 -19.46 -31.14
CA ILE A 676 -25.69 -20.39 -32.24
C ILE A 676 -25.49 -21.80 -31.65
N ILE A 677 -26.26 -22.77 -32.19
CA ILE A 677 -26.18 -24.17 -31.73
C ILE A 677 -25.86 -25.05 -32.93
N LEU A 678 -24.78 -25.82 -32.80
CA LEU A 678 -24.38 -26.82 -33.79
C LEU A 678 -24.55 -28.22 -33.22
N LEU A 679 -25.14 -29.12 -34.00
CA LEU A 679 -25.31 -30.53 -33.65
C LEU A 679 -24.61 -31.40 -34.69
N LEU A 680 -23.74 -32.30 -34.23
CA LEU A 680 -22.94 -33.18 -35.09
C LEU A 680 -22.95 -34.61 -34.50
N GLN A 681 -23.28 -35.59 -35.32
CA GLN A 681 -23.34 -36.98 -34.91
C GLN A 681 -22.17 -37.78 -35.52
N ILE A 682 -21.53 -38.62 -34.72
CA ILE A 682 -20.45 -39.49 -35.16
C ILE A 682 -20.91 -40.41 -36.30
N GLY A 683 -20.12 -40.43 -37.40
CA GLY A 683 -20.42 -41.21 -38.56
C GLY A 683 -21.49 -40.64 -39.49
N ASN A 684 -22.16 -39.52 -39.16
CA ASN A 684 -23.17 -38.89 -39.95
C ASN A 684 -22.59 -37.71 -40.74
N LYS A 685 -22.90 -37.61 -42.02
CA LYS A 685 -22.48 -36.51 -42.89
C LYS A 685 -23.48 -35.35 -42.92
N THR A 686 -24.51 -35.38 -42.09
CA THR A 686 -25.42 -34.26 -41.91
C THR A 686 -25.21 -33.65 -40.50
N MET A 687 -24.91 -32.38 -40.45
CA MET A 687 -24.90 -31.58 -39.23
C MET A 687 -26.08 -30.61 -39.21
N TYR A 688 -26.34 -30.01 -38.04
CA TYR A 688 -27.38 -28.98 -37.92
C TYR A 688 -26.79 -27.71 -37.34
N VAL A 689 -27.14 -26.58 -37.95
CA VAL A 689 -26.82 -25.23 -37.43
C VAL A 689 -28.15 -24.56 -37.08
N ASN A 690 -28.41 -24.30 -35.80
CA ASN A 690 -29.71 -23.81 -35.33
C ASN A 690 -30.89 -24.58 -35.91
N ASN A 691 -30.84 -25.91 -35.85
CA ASN A 691 -31.78 -26.88 -36.42
C ASN A 691 -31.88 -26.93 -37.95
N SER A 692 -31.10 -26.18 -38.71
CA SER A 692 -31.04 -26.24 -40.18
C SER A 692 -29.99 -27.27 -40.62
N PRO A 693 -30.35 -28.29 -41.42
CA PRO A 693 -29.40 -29.33 -41.82
C PRO A 693 -28.40 -28.83 -42.86
N GLN A 694 -27.13 -29.21 -42.66
CA GLN A 694 -26.02 -28.95 -43.58
C GLN A 694 -25.26 -30.24 -43.88
N GLN A 695 -24.88 -30.47 -45.14
CA GLN A 695 -24.07 -31.62 -45.53
C GLN A 695 -22.61 -31.33 -45.35
N ILE A 696 -21.90 -32.28 -44.74
CA ILE A 696 -20.44 -32.23 -44.51
C ILE A 696 -19.79 -33.37 -45.33
N ASP A 697 -18.64 -33.12 -45.88
CA ASP A 697 -17.97 -34.06 -46.79
C ASP A 697 -17.32 -35.23 -46.06
N VAL A 698 -16.83 -35.03 -44.83
CA VAL A 698 -16.24 -36.05 -43.96
C VAL A 698 -17.00 -36.07 -42.65
N ALA A 699 -17.50 -37.23 -42.25
CA ALA A 699 -18.24 -37.37 -40.97
C ALA A 699 -17.34 -37.21 -39.76
N PRO A 700 -17.89 -36.66 -38.65
CA PRO A 700 -17.19 -36.69 -37.36
C PRO A 700 -16.78 -38.13 -36.98
N THR A 701 -15.59 -38.30 -36.47
CA THR A 701 -15.06 -39.62 -36.10
C THR A 701 -14.40 -39.55 -34.73
N ILE A 702 -14.24 -40.71 -34.06
CA ILE A 702 -13.55 -40.82 -32.79
C ILE A 702 -12.19 -41.48 -33.04
N ILE A 703 -11.10 -40.76 -32.69
CA ILE A 703 -9.73 -41.26 -32.77
C ILE A 703 -9.06 -40.96 -31.41
N GLU A 704 -8.34 -41.96 -30.87
CA GLU A 704 -7.71 -41.87 -29.53
C GLU A 704 -8.67 -41.39 -28.41
N GLY A 705 -9.95 -41.81 -28.52
CA GLY A 705 -11.01 -41.46 -27.56
C GLY A 705 -11.52 -40.01 -27.63
N ARG A 706 -11.15 -39.25 -28.66
CA ARG A 706 -11.64 -37.87 -28.89
C ARG A 706 -12.33 -37.73 -30.24
N THR A 707 -13.38 -36.88 -30.26
CA THR A 707 -14.08 -36.58 -31.49
C THR A 707 -13.25 -35.61 -32.33
N LEU A 708 -12.89 -36.05 -33.52
CA LEU A 708 -12.27 -35.25 -34.55
C LEU A 708 -13.29 -35.01 -35.67
N LEU A 709 -13.26 -33.81 -36.21
CA LEU A 709 -14.12 -33.47 -37.35
C LEU A 709 -13.43 -32.41 -38.24
N PRO A 710 -13.91 -32.24 -39.48
CA PRO A 710 -13.41 -31.21 -40.36
C PRO A 710 -13.80 -29.85 -39.75
N ILE A 711 -12.81 -29.15 -39.21
CA ILE A 711 -13.03 -28.00 -38.35
C ILE A 711 -13.75 -26.83 -38.98
N ARG A 712 -13.64 -26.72 -40.31
CA ARG A 712 -14.34 -25.69 -41.09
C ARG A 712 -15.84 -25.64 -40.77
N TYR A 713 -16.48 -26.80 -40.63
CA TYR A 713 -17.91 -26.89 -40.37
C TYR A 713 -18.33 -26.51 -38.93
N VAL A 714 -17.36 -26.37 -38.06
CA VAL A 714 -17.62 -25.82 -36.71
C VAL A 714 -17.40 -24.32 -36.65
N VAL A 715 -16.31 -23.85 -37.22
CA VAL A 715 -15.87 -22.47 -37.00
C VAL A 715 -16.46 -21.46 -37.98
N GLU A 716 -16.73 -21.86 -39.22
CA GLU A 716 -17.39 -20.96 -40.21
C GLU A 716 -18.82 -20.56 -39.79
N PRO A 717 -19.70 -21.45 -39.27
CA PRO A 717 -21.01 -21.04 -38.79
C PRO A 717 -20.96 -20.05 -37.60
N LEU A 718 -19.83 -20.00 -36.85
CA LEU A 718 -19.60 -19.04 -35.79
C LEU A 718 -19.09 -17.70 -36.32
N GLY A 719 -18.72 -17.64 -37.64
CA GLY A 719 -18.14 -16.46 -38.25
C GLY A 719 -16.61 -16.37 -38.12
N ALA A 720 -15.94 -17.47 -37.81
CA ALA A 720 -14.48 -17.53 -37.75
C ALA A 720 -13.88 -17.79 -39.16
N LYS A 721 -12.64 -17.35 -39.36
CA LYS A 721 -11.85 -17.57 -40.57
C LYS A 721 -10.82 -18.67 -40.36
N ILE A 722 -10.55 -19.45 -41.39
CA ILE A 722 -9.55 -20.51 -41.36
C ILE A 722 -8.51 -20.28 -42.47
N PHE A 723 -7.25 -20.43 -42.09
CA PHE A 723 -6.10 -20.34 -42.99
C PHE A 723 -5.27 -21.62 -42.88
N TRP A 724 -4.69 -22.04 -43.98
CA TRP A 724 -3.80 -23.20 -44.08
C TRP A 724 -2.41 -22.75 -44.52
N ASP A 725 -1.41 -23.18 -43.82
CA ASP A 725 0.00 -23.01 -44.17
C ASP A 725 0.60 -24.36 -44.55
N ASP A 726 0.93 -24.50 -45.81
CA ASP A 726 1.38 -25.79 -46.37
C ASP A 726 2.83 -26.08 -46.02
N VAL A 727 3.63 -25.07 -45.72
CA VAL A 727 5.02 -25.21 -45.30
C VAL A 727 5.11 -25.70 -43.88
N GLU A 728 4.44 -25.05 -42.96
CA GLU A 728 4.42 -25.42 -41.57
C GLU A 728 3.42 -26.52 -41.21
N LYS A 729 2.59 -26.97 -42.21
CA LYS A 729 1.46 -27.88 -41.97
C LYS A 729 0.56 -27.42 -40.83
N ARG A 730 0.25 -26.12 -40.82
CA ARG A 730 -0.44 -25.45 -39.77
C ARG A 730 -1.84 -24.97 -40.24
N VAL A 731 -2.79 -25.12 -39.33
CA VAL A 731 -4.10 -24.46 -39.42
C VAL A 731 -4.13 -23.29 -38.47
N THR A 732 -4.50 -22.11 -38.99
CA THR A 732 -4.78 -20.92 -38.19
C THR A 732 -6.28 -20.62 -38.23
N ILE A 733 -6.90 -20.45 -37.08
CA ILE A 733 -8.31 -20.06 -36.91
C ILE A 733 -8.34 -18.69 -36.27
N GLU A 734 -9.05 -17.75 -36.89
CA GLU A 734 -9.24 -16.39 -36.36
C GLU A 734 -10.72 -16.15 -36.09
N PHE A 735 -11.04 -15.74 -34.86
CA PHE A 735 -12.41 -15.41 -34.48
C PHE A 735 -12.40 -14.27 -33.43
N LYS A 736 -12.94 -13.11 -33.81
CA LYS A 736 -12.87 -11.90 -33.02
C LYS A 736 -11.40 -11.62 -32.62
N ASP A 737 -11.10 -11.55 -31.32
CA ASP A 737 -9.75 -11.33 -30.79
C ASP A 737 -9.00 -12.63 -30.49
N ILE A 738 -9.51 -13.77 -30.99
CA ILE A 738 -8.94 -15.10 -30.74
C ILE A 738 -8.26 -15.64 -31.98
N THR A 739 -7.00 -16.04 -31.84
CA THR A 739 -6.24 -16.75 -32.88
C THR A 739 -5.78 -18.08 -32.33
N ILE A 740 -6.00 -19.16 -33.05
CA ILE A 740 -5.59 -20.52 -32.70
C ILE A 740 -4.78 -21.11 -33.86
N ASP A 741 -3.51 -21.43 -33.57
CA ASP A 741 -2.64 -22.18 -34.50
C ASP A 741 -2.50 -23.64 -34.04
N LEU A 742 -2.69 -24.58 -34.99
CA LEU A 742 -2.56 -26.01 -34.74
C LEU A 742 -1.71 -26.65 -35.85
N TRP A 743 -0.81 -27.53 -35.47
CA TRP A 743 0.08 -28.22 -36.40
C TRP A 743 -0.34 -29.67 -36.57
N ILE A 744 -0.37 -30.15 -37.80
CA ILE A 744 -0.67 -31.57 -38.09
C ILE A 744 0.32 -32.48 -37.40
N GLY A 745 -0.18 -33.51 -36.70
CA GLY A 745 0.64 -34.49 -35.99
C GLY A 745 1.24 -34.02 -34.66
N LYS A 746 0.94 -32.81 -34.20
CA LYS A 746 1.46 -32.30 -32.93
C LYS A 746 0.35 -32.08 -31.87
N ASN A 747 0.55 -32.57 -30.67
CA ASN A 747 -0.38 -32.35 -29.55
C ASN A 747 -0.15 -30.97 -28.87
N ILE A 748 0.17 -29.97 -29.63
CA ILE A 748 0.38 -28.60 -29.16
C ILE A 748 -0.30 -27.62 -30.12
N ALA A 749 -0.93 -26.62 -29.55
CA ALA A 749 -1.53 -25.50 -30.26
C ALA A 749 -1.05 -24.18 -29.64
N LYS A 750 -1.22 -23.08 -30.36
CA LYS A 750 -0.92 -21.76 -29.88
C LYS A 750 -2.22 -20.94 -29.91
N VAL A 751 -2.70 -20.50 -28.74
CA VAL A 751 -3.92 -19.71 -28.60
C VAL A 751 -3.52 -18.30 -28.14
N ASN A 752 -3.83 -17.29 -28.95
CA ASN A 752 -3.46 -15.88 -28.72
C ASN A 752 -1.96 -15.75 -28.37
N GLY A 753 -1.10 -16.41 -29.14
CA GLY A 753 0.34 -16.36 -28.96
C GLY A 753 0.90 -17.29 -27.87
N LYS A 754 0.07 -17.94 -27.03
CA LYS A 754 0.50 -18.81 -25.92
C LYS A 754 0.32 -20.28 -26.30
N TYR A 755 1.33 -21.10 -26.04
CA TYR A 755 1.25 -22.53 -26.30
C TYR A 755 0.39 -23.26 -25.26
N LYS A 756 -0.46 -24.17 -25.75
CA LYS A 756 -1.33 -25.03 -24.93
C LYS A 756 -1.27 -26.46 -25.47
N ALA A 757 -1.27 -27.46 -24.59
CA ALA A 757 -1.51 -28.82 -25.02
C ALA A 757 -2.93 -28.99 -25.54
N ILE A 758 -3.14 -29.68 -26.68
CA ILE A 758 -4.45 -29.92 -27.26
C ILE A 758 -5.27 -30.86 -26.35
N ASP A 759 -4.64 -31.88 -25.83
CA ASP A 759 -5.18 -32.73 -24.77
C ASP A 759 -4.08 -33.02 -23.74
N PRO A 760 -4.09 -32.40 -22.56
CA PRO A 760 -3.06 -32.61 -21.53
C PRO A 760 -3.02 -34.05 -21.01
N ASN A 761 -4.13 -34.78 -21.09
CA ASN A 761 -4.27 -36.13 -20.55
C ASN A 761 -4.02 -37.23 -21.60
N ASN A 762 -3.95 -36.88 -22.88
CA ASN A 762 -3.72 -37.82 -23.97
C ASN A 762 -2.84 -37.20 -25.08
N PRO A 763 -1.53 -37.36 -25.03
CA PRO A 763 -0.60 -36.75 -25.99
C PRO A 763 -0.74 -37.32 -27.43
N LYS A 764 -1.47 -38.40 -27.64
CA LYS A 764 -1.74 -38.97 -28.96
C LYS A 764 -2.85 -38.23 -29.72
N VAL A 765 -3.59 -37.39 -29.05
CA VAL A 765 -4.64 -36.56 -29.68
C VAL A 765 -3.98 -35.39 -30.40
N VAL A 766 -3.94 -35.48 -31.70
CA VAL A 766 -3.26 -34.50 -32.56
C VAL A 766 -4.17 -34.15 -33.77
N PRO A 767 -4.00 -33.00 -34.39
CA PRO A 767 -4.61 -32.68 -35.69
C PRO A 767 -4.15 -33.67 -36.77
N LEU A 768 -5.07 -34.16 -37.58
CA LEU A 768 -4.81 -35.17 -38.62
C LEU A 768 -5.40 -34.73 -39.97
N ILE A 769 -4.86 -35.28 -41.05
CA ILE A 769 -5.51 -35.16 -42.37
C ILE A 769 -6.17 -36.49 -42.70
N ILE A 770 -7.51 -36.48 -42.89
CA ILE A 770 -8.28 -37.66 -43.26
C ILE A 770 -9.08 -37.34 -44.52
N SER A 771 -8.94 -38.17 -45.57
CA SER A 771 -9.64 -37.95 -46.87
C SER A 771 -9.42 -36.53 -47.42
N GLY A 772 -8.20 -35.98 -47.27
CA GLY A 772 -7.87 -34.65 -47.76
C GLY A 772 -8.45 -33.49 -46.95
N ARG A 773 -9.00 -33.75 -45.73
CA ARG A 773 -9.54 -32.73 -44.82
C ARG A 773 -8.79 -32.72 -43.50
N THR A 774 -8.51 -31.53 -43.01
CA THR A 774 -7.92 -31.35 -41.69
C THR A 774 -8.94 -31.62 -40.62
N MET A 775 -8.72 -32.66 -39.87
CA MET A 775 -9.56 -33.11 -38.77
C MET A 775 -8.93 -32.63 -37.45
N LEU A 776 -9.64 -31.83 -36.71
CA LEU A 776 -9.18 -31.27 -35.45
C LEU A 776 -10.00 -31.80 -34.26
N PRO A 777 -9.39 -31.90 -33.07
CA PRO A 777 -10.12 -32.21 -31.84
C PRO A 777 -11.12 -31.11 -31.50
N VAL A 778 -12.40 -31.42 -31.65
CA VAL A 778 -13.50 -30.43 -31.66
C VAL A 778 -13.57 -29.65 -30.35
N ARG A 779 -13.43 -30.35 -29.24
CA ARG A 779 -13.57 -29.74 -27.90
C ARG A 779 -12.53 -28.66 -27.68
N PHE A 780 -11.27 -28.96 -27.99
CA PHE A 780 -10.19 -27.99 -27.81
C PHE A 780 -10.43 -26.70 -28.60
N VAL A 781 -10.80 -26.82 -29.86
CA VAL A 781 -11.02 -25.62 -30.69
C VAL A 781 -12.26 -24.86 -30.25
N ALA A 782 -13.41 -25.55 -30.11
CA ALA A 782 -14.67 -24.91 -29.77
C ALA A 782 -14.63 -24.19 -28.38
N GLU A 783 -14.06 -24.82 -27.37
CA GLU A 783 -13.95 -24.21 -26.04
C GLU A 783 -13.02 -22.99 -26.04
N ASN A 784 -11.92 -23.01 -26.79
CA ASN A 784 -11.04 -21.84 -26.91
C ASN A 784 -11.66 -20.70 -27.75
N LEU A 785 -12.69 -20.97 -28.53
CA LEU A 785 -13.51 -19.96 -29.25
C LEU A 785 -14.69 -19.45 -28.41
N GLY A 786 -14.82 -19.88 -27.16
CA GLY A 786 -15.89 -19.44 -26.25
C GLY A 786 -17.20 -20.16 -26.44
N CYS A 787 -17.18 -21.42 -26.87
CA CYS A 787 -18.35 -22.29 -26.98
C CYS A 787 -18.43 -23.28 -25.82
N ASP A 788 -19.62 -23.73 -25.46
CA ASP A 788 -19.84 -24.94 -24.70
C ASP A 788 -19.88 -26.15 -25.61
N VAL A 789 -19.31 -27.30 -25.18
CA VAL A 789 -19.28 -28.55 -25.94
C VAL A 789 -19.88 -29.69 -25.09
N GLY A 790 -21.11 -30.05 -25.41
CA GLY A 790 -21.82 -31.19 -24.86
C GLY A 790 -21.54 -32.47 -25.63
N TRP A 791 -21.63 -33.62 -24.98
CA TRP A 791 -21.54 -34.94 -25.57
C TRP A 791 -22.66 -35.83 -25.06
N ASP A 792 -23.44 -36.33 -25.95
CA ASP A 792 -24.44 -37.38 -25.65
C ASP A 792 -23.89 -38.73 -26.11
N ALA A 793 -23.63 -39.60 -25.16
CA ALA A 793 -23.06 -40.94 -25.43
C ALA A 793 -24.07 -41.89 -26.05
N THR A 794 -25.39 -41.70 -25.86
CA THR A 794 -26.48 -42.55 -26.39
C THR A 794 -26.68 -42.31 -27.86
N THR A 795 -26.77 -41.07 -28.27
CA THR A 795 -26.98 -40.69 -29.68
C THR A 795 -25.65 -40.48 -30.39
N LYS A 796 -24.53 -40.51 -29.69
CA LYS A 796 -23.19 -40.19 -30.21
C LYS A 796 -23.14 -38.84 -30.88
N THR A 797 -23.81 -37.86 -30.28
CA THR A 797 -23.95 -36.50 -30.78
C THR A 797 -23.09 -35.51 -30.00
N VAL A 798 -22.40 -34.63 -30.69
CA VAL A 798 -21.72 -33.47 -30.14
C VAL A 798 -22.60 -32.24 -30.31
N THR A 799 -22.86 -31.52 -29.26
CA THR A 799 -23.54 -30.22 -29.28
C THR A 799 -22.55 -29.12 -29.01
N ILE A 800 -22.48 -28.10 -29.87
CA ILE A 800 -21.62 -26.94 -29.66
C ILE A 800 -22.52 -25.70 -29.58
N THR A 801 -22.44 -24.95 -28.53
CA THR A 801 -23.25 -23.74 -28.30
C THR A 801 -22.37 -22.52 -28.17
N TYR A 802 -22.64 -21.46 -28.89
CA TYR A 802 -21.98 -20.16 -28.84
C TYR A 802 -23.00 -19.03 -28.64
N PRO A 803 -22.73 -18.03 -27.85
CA PRO A 803 -21.64 -17.99 -26.88
C PRO A 803 -21.87 -18.99 -25.73
N LYS A 804 -20.82 -19.31 -25.02
CA LYS A 804 -20.86 -20.08 -23.77
C LYS A 804 -21.72 -19.35 -22.73
N ASP A 805 -22.61 -20.09 -22.06
CA ASP A 805 -23.50 -19.57 -21.00
C ASP A 805 -22.74 -19.01 -19.79
#